data_5279de5631dd7f319d60123a44f20063
#
_entry.id   5279de5631dd7f319d60123a44f20063
#
_cell.length_a   1.000
_cell.length_b   1.000
_cell.length_c   1.000
_cell.angle_alpha   90.00
_cell.angle_beta   90.00
_cell.angle_gamma   90.00
#
_symmetry.space_group_name_H-M   'P 1'
#
loop_
_entity.id
_entity.type
_entity.pdbx_description
1 polymer ?
#
loop_
_entity_poly.entity_id
_entity_poly.type
_entity_poly.pdbx_seq_one_letter_code
_entity_poly.pdbx_strand_id
1 'polypeptide(L)'
;MKVYNRILLLPQTVYKIICTLIILLSTLQGNAQGLQFNSNDSLLSRRTSYMVFAGDKPTFHDKLSIKFDLSLWDNDHLGYVFNITDTKSNSYSLTYIYNHNGSPTLNFNIDSKSNKIEIPLNLAQLKKRNWIKVRADINLKANTVSFLVNGKWYKATGFGFDGEMTPEITFGKNKHYSDVPNMAVKDLAISDGSEDYYFPLNEWKGNSVHTDRGDALGYVDHPAWLINESYFWTPKFRRTFNEVAGLNFDADRQQLFMFKKDSLISFNVQEDNITSRPYQNKLPLTLLLGKSVINTREGKCYVYEVQPPDSLHSIAALDLNTLKWEATGKALIKEQRHHHNVFFDKDQNNFYLFGGYGSFSYHKDFFKYLPDKDAWEKVTFKGDTISPRFFSGSSQADENNNVYIFGGYGNQSGNQIVGGKHFYDLYRVNLTTRTIKKCWEISPEEEPFVSANNLIISKDKKYFYALCYPHEKPKTNLRLYKFSIRDGSYEIVSGIIPVTSERIESDFNLFFNPQQGEFYCTAQEFVSPAQSTVRIYSLTAPPVSQQAYLNSQRPATNKFNSLYIYLTGLIIIGGAAWYFIRKRRKSQGGIYTGEEITPEFYTRKKEADKKPNAVYLLGEFVVFNKHSRDITYMFSPKIKQLFILILLNSKDGQGVVSKKISATLWPDKDITRTKNIKGVTINHLRNIIADLEGIELTFLNDTYSFQLSENFFCDYFVIIDALHQIQEHNLSASRFVTDNCELFARGGLLQYLPETWLDDIKLSFEESLMLVILPEVKKIYESGDHKKAFEISRVVLNIDPFNDIALKYKLKSVRRIKGIDHAKRLYDEFINEYQKSLGSEYPVHFDKICK
;
A
#
# COMPACT_ATOMS: atom_id res chain seq x y z
N MET A 1 -8.35 55.89 -39.82
CA MET A 1 -9.49 54.92 -39.80
C MET A 1 -9.02 53.57 -40.31
N LYS A 2 -9.11 52.51 -39.58
CA LYS A 2 -8.61 51.15 -39.71
C LYS A 2 -7.37 50.79 -38.83
N VAL A 3 -7.60 50.73 -37.53
CA VAL A 3 -6.84 49.87 -36.60
C VAL A 3 -7.82 49.53 -35.47
N TYR A 4 -8.57 48.48 -35.63
CA TYR A 4 -9.21 47.73 -34.53
C TYR A 4 -9.66 46.37 -35.12
N ASN A 5 -9.08 45.29 -34.68
CA ASN A 5 -9.52 43.93 -34.58
C ASN A 5 -8.38 42.95 -34.90
N ARG A 6 -7.57 42.64 -33.89
CA ARG A 6 -6.91 41.36 -33.75
C ARG A 6 -7.03 40.96 -32.27
N ILE A 7 -8.21 40.48 -31.92
CA ILE A 7 -8.41 39.64 -30.70
C ILE A 7 -7.81 38.30 -31.00
N LEU A 8 -6.86 37.90 -30.19
CA LEU A 8 -6.15 36.62 -30.20
C LEU A 8 -7.15 35.44 -30.16
N LEU A 9 -7.30 34.76 -31.28
CA LEU A 9 -7.83 33.41 -31.35
C LEU A 9 -6.69 32.47 -30.91
N LEU A 10 -6.77 31.96 -29.66
CA LEU A 10 -5.99 30.81 -29.23
C LEU A 10 -6.27 29.65 -30.20
N PRO A 11 -5.25 28.90 -30.66
CA PRO A 11 -5.47 27.76 -31.56
C PRO A 11 -6.44 26.77 -30.91
N GLN A 12 -7.40 26.25 -31.66
CA GLN A 12 -8.39 25.26 -31.20
C GLN A 12 -7.77 24.05 -30.48
N THR A 13 -6.52 23.74 -30.76
CA THR A 13 -5.70 22.73 -30.10
C THR A 13 -5.41 23.06 -28.63
N VAL A 14 -5.14 24.33 -28.31
CA VAL A 14 -4.88 24.76 -26.91
C VAL A 14 -6.17 24.73 -26.09
N TYR A 15 -7.29 25.12 -26.68
CA TYR A 15 -8.60 25.01 -26.03
C TYR A 15 -9.00 23.54 -25.76
N LYS A 16 -8.75 22.64 -26.71
CA LYS A 16 -8.96 21.19 -26.53
C LYS A 16 -8.05 20.61 -25.47
N ILE A 17 -6.78 21.02 -25.41
CA ILE A 17 -5.83 20.59 -24.36
C ILE A 17 -6.28 21.06 -22.97
N ILE A 18 -6.71 22.32 -22.84
CA ILE A 18 -7.20 22.87 -21.57
C ILE A 18 -8.51 22.17 -21.16
N CYS A 19 -9.45 21.96 -22.06
CA CYS A 19 -10.68 21.22 -21.76
C CYS A 19 -10.40 19.75 -21.42
N THR A 20 -9.44 19.10 -22.08
CA THR A 20 -9.04 17.72 -21.77
C THR A 20 -8.32 17.65 -20.42
N LEU A 21 -7.50 18.64 -20.06
CA LEU A 21 -6.87 18.73 -18.73
C LEU A 21 -7.89 19.00 -17.62
N ILE A 22 -8.91 19.83 -17.86
CA ILE A 22 -9.99 20.10 -16.90
C ILE A 22 -10.87 18.86 -16.71
N ILE A 23 -11.14 18.10 -17.79
CA ILE A 23 -11.89 16.84 -17.72
C ILE A 23 -11.06 15.72 -17.04
N LEU A 24 -9.74 15.67 -17.24
CA LEU A 24 -8.85 14.74 -16.55
C LEU A 24 -8.69 15.06 -15.04
N LEU A 25 -8.77 16.34 -14.66
CA LEU A 25 -8.72 16.76 -13.26
C LEU A 25 -10.04 16.52 -12.49
N SER A 26 -11.16 16.38 -13.21
CA SER A 26 -12.47 16.12 -12.59
C SER A 26 -12.79 14.63 -12.37
N THR A 27 -11.96 13.70 -12.86
CA THR A 27 -12.19 12.25 -12.75
C THR A 27 -11.46 11.55 -11.61
N LEU A 28 -10.76 12.30 -10.74
CA LEU A 28 -10.02 11.75 -9.58
C LEU A 28 -10.81 11.84 -8.26
N GLN A 29 -12.13 11.75 -8.31
CA GLN A 29 -12.92 11.56 -7.08
C GLN A 29 -12.94 10.06 -6.73
N GLY A 30 -12.16 9.71 -5.69
CA GLY A 30 -12.09 8.36 -5.18
C GLY A 30 -13.43 7.91 -4.60
N ASN A 31 -13.98 6.80 -5.10
CA ASN A 31 -15.23 6.19 -4.62
C ASN A 31 -15.17 5.59 -3.20
N ALA A 32 -14.09 5.84 -2.47
CA ALA A 32 -13.82 5.23 -1.17
C ALA A 32 -14.02 6.18 0.02
N GLN A 33 -14.71 7.30 -0.19
CA GLN A 33 -15.01 8.29 0.85
C GLN A 33 -16.36 8.02 1.49
N GLY A 34 -16.54 8.44 2.73
CA GLY A 34 -17.78 8.37 3.46
C GLY A 34 -17.63 7.95 4.92
N LEU A 35 -18.70 8.11 5.67
CA LEU A 35 -18.84 7.70 7.06
C LEU A 35 -19.78 6.48 7.13
N GLN A 36 -19.27 5.37 7.65
CA GLN A 36 -20.10 4.22 8.00
C GLN A 36 -20.63 4.39 9.42
N PHE A 37 -21.88 3.98 9.63
CA PHE A 37 -22.55 4.03 10.92
C PHE A 37 -22.50 2.66 11.58
N ASN A 38 -21.95 2.60 12.79
CA ASN A 38 -21.99 1.41 13.63
C ASN A 38 -23.39 1.24 14.21
N SER A 39 -24.12 0.24 13.71
CA SER A 39 -25.50 -0.06 14.06
C SER A 39 -25.64 -1.27 14.99
N ASN A 40 -24.73 -2.24 14.88
CA ASN A 40 -24.85 -3.58 15.48
C ASN A 40 -24.17 -3.71 16.84
N ASP A 41 -23.71 -2.61 17.45
CA ASP A 41 -23.11 -2.71 18.79
C ASP A 41 -24.18 -2.96 19.84
N SER A 42 -23.96 -3.97 20.67
CA SER A 42 -24.83 -4.28 21.80
C SER A 42 -24.92 -3.15 22.83
N LEU A 43 -23.89 -2.29 22.88
CA LEU A 43 -23.88 -1.08 23.66
C LEU A 43 -24.43 0.08 22.83
N LEU A 44 -25.66 0.50 23.11
CA LEU A 44 -26.31 1.62 22.42
C LEU A 44 -25.48 2.91 22.41
N SER A 45 -24.64 3.12 23.45
CA SER A 45 -23.72 4.25 23.52
C SER A 45 -22.68 4.28 22.43
N ARG A 46 -22.30 3.12 21.87
CA ARG A 46 -21.26 3.00 20.81
C ARG A 46 -21.81 3.11 19.39
N ARG A 47 -23.11 3.23 19.20
CA ARG A 47 -23.69 3.47 17.88
C ARG A 47 -23.29 4.85 17.39
N THR A 48 -23.03 4.97 16.10
CA THR A 48 -22.55 6.21 15.48
C THR A 48 -23.61 7.29 15.44
N SER A 49 -23.22 8.51 15.78
CA SER A 49 -24.01 9.73 15.69
C SER A 49 -23.21 10.80 14.95
N TYR A 50 -23.73 11.39 13.91
CA TYR A 50 -23.09 12.51 13.20
C TYR A 50 -23.96 13.76 13.31
N MET A 51 -23.50 14.73 14.08
CA MET A 51 -24.09 16.07 14.20
C MET A 51 -23.46 16.99 13.16
N VAL A 52 -24.24 17.46 12.21
CA VAL A 52 -23.72 18.19 11.04
C VAL A 52 -23.19 19.57 11.40
N PHE A 53 -23.89 20.29 12.29
CA PHE A 53 -23.45 21.56 12.86
C PHE A 53 -23.31 21.39 14.37
N ALA A 54 -22.11 21.09 14.83
CA ALA A 54 -21.85 20.81 16.24
C ALA A 54 -21.69 22.07 17.11
N GLY A 55 -21.31 23.18 16.50
CA GLY A 55 -21.20 24.51 17.11
C GLY A 55 -22.38 25.40 16.77
N ASP A 56 -22.10 26.57 16.21
CA ASP A 56 -23.13 27.51 15.76
C ASP A 56 -23.95 26.92 14.61
N LYS A 57 -25.28 26.92 14.78
CA LYS A 57 -26.20 26.37 13.80
C LYS A 57 -26.68 27.47 12.86
N PRO A 58 -26.57 27.29 11.54
CA PRO A 58 -27.08 28.27 10.57
C PRO A 58 -28.61 28.32 10.62
N THR A 59 -29.16 29.51 10.37
CA THR A 59 -30.62 29.72 10.18
C THR A 59 -30.89 29.73 8.69
N PHE A 60 -31.81 28.86 8.26
CA PHE A 60 -32.24 28.74 6.87
C PHE A 60 -33.56 29.49 6.67
N HIS A 61 -33.61 30.30 5.61
CA HIS A 61 -34.80 31.11 5.26
C HIS A 61 -35.46 30.54 4.00
N ASP A 62 -36.78 30.46 4.00
CA ASP A 62 -37.60 29.99 2.88
C ASP A 62 -37.38 28.53 2.45
N LYS A 63 -36.13 28.04 2.44
CA LYS A 63 -35.75 26.70 1.94
C LYS A 63 -34.62 26.06 2.74
N LEU A 64 -34.67 24.74 2.85
CA LEU A 64 -33.55 23.91 3.30
C LEU A 64 -33.45 22.70 2.37
N SER A 65 -32.35 22.55 1.66
CA SER A 65 -32.05 21.39 0.81
C SER A 65 -30.93 20.55 1.43
N ILE A 66 -31.16 19.26 1.58
CA ILE A 66 -30.19 18.28 2.07
C ILE A 66 -29.98 17.24 0.98
N LYS A 67 -28.75 17.10 0.48
CA LYS A 67 -28.38 16.14 -0.54
C LYS A 67 -27.25 15.27 0.00
N PHE A 68 -27.34 13.97 -0.22
CA PHE A 68 -26.29 13.03 0.18
C PHE A 68 -26.39 11.72 -0.59
N ASP A 69 -25.30 10.99 -0.64
CA ASP A 69 -25.29 9.61 -1.14
C ASP A 69 -25.44 8.68 0.06
N LEU A 70 -26.45 7.80 0.02
CA LEU A 70 -26.79 6.83 1.05
C LEU A 70 -26.50 5.42 0.57
N SER A 71 -25.76 4.63 1.33
CA SER A 71 -25.63 3.19 1.15
C SER A 71 -26.34 2.48 2.30
N LEU A 72 -27.23 1.55 1.98
CA LEU A 72 -27.93 0.68 2.93
C LEU A 72 -27.61 -0.77 2.59
N TRP A 73 -27.33 -1.56 3.61
CA TRP A 73 -27.11 -3.01 3.46
C TRP A 73 -27.61 -3.72 4.71
N ASP A 74 -27.83 -5.01 4.59
CA ASP A 74 -28.48 -5.85 5.58
C ASP A 74 -30.01 -5.62 5.66
N ASN A 75 -30.72 -6.74 5.74
CA ASN A 75 -32.14 -6.76 5.48
C ASN A 75 -33.00 -6.59 6.72
N ASP A 76 -32.43 -6.58 7.92
CA ASP A 76 -33.20 -6.81 9.15
C ASP A 76 -33.32 -5.62 10.10
N HIS A 77 -32.90 -4.41 9.70
CA HIS A 77 -32.81 -3.29 10.62
C HIS A 77 -33.78 -2.14 10.28
N LEU A 78 -34.54 -1.78 11.26
CA LEU A 78 -35.25 -0.50 11.37
C LEU A 78 -34.27 0.54 11.90
N GLY A 79 -34.22 1.77 11.40
CA GLY A 79 -33.46 2.83 12.04
C GLY A 79 -33.56 4.19 11.40
N TYR A 80 -33.02 5.18 12.10
CA TYR A 80 -33.02 6.57 11.70
C TYR A 80 -31.83 6.86 10.79
N VAL A 81 -32.12 7.29 9.54
CA VAL A 81 -31.09 7.75 8.61
C VAL A 81 -30.62 9.14 9.02
N PHE A 82 -31.55 10.08 9.14
CA PHE A 82 -31.30 11.37 9.75
C PHE A 82 -32.54 11.90 10.49
N ASN A 83 -32.28 12.85 11.39
CA ASN A 83 -33.28 13.61 12.12
C ASN A 83 -32.97 15.11 12.04
N ILE A 84 -34.01 15.91 11.91
CA ILE A 84 -33.97 17.37 12.00
C ILE A 84 -34.84 17.77 13.19
N THR A 85 -34.25 18.49 14.15
CA THR A 85 -34.99 19.07 15.26
C THR A 85 -34.96 20.59 15.16
N ASP A 86 -36.12 21.23 15.17
CA ASP A 86 -36.24 22.68 15.15
C ASP A 86 -36.10 23.28 16.57
N THR A 87 -36.09 24.61 16.67
CA THR A 87 -36.05 25.33 17.92
C THR A 87 -37.29 25.16 18.81
N LYS A 88 -38.43 24.71 18.25
CA LYS A 88 -39.69 24.37 18.92
C LYS A 88 -39.74 22.91 19.37
N SER A 89 -38.67 22.16 19.18
CA SER A 89 -38.55 20.73 19.48
C SER A 89 -39.42 19.82 18.61
N ASN A 90 -39.95 20.30 17.46
CA ASN A 90 -40.53 19.39 16.47
C ASN A 90 -39.42 18.55 15.81
N SER A 91 -39.70 17.27 15.58
CA SER A 91 -38.74 16.32 15.04
C SER A 91 -39.21 15.81 13.68
N TYR A 92 -38.37 15.95 12.68
CA TYR A 92 -38.58 15.48 11.31
C TYR A 92 -37.55 14.43 10.96
N SER A 93 -38.00 13.17 10.77
CA SER A 93 -37.06 12.04 10.65
C SER A 93 -37.19 11.32 9.33
N LEU A 94 -36.06 11.00 8.69
CA LEU A 94 -36.02 10.00 7.63
C LEU A 94 -35.64 8.66 8.24
N THR A 95 -36.52 7.67 8.20
CA THR A 95 -36.32 6.34 8.76
C THR A 95 -36.25 5.28 7.66
N TYR A 96 -35.43 4.28 7.83
CA TYR A 96 -35.37 3.07 7.01
C TYR A 96 -36.21 1.99 7.71
N ILE A 97 -37.11 1.33 6.96
CA ILE A 97 -37.94 0.23 7.46
C ILE A 97 -37.90 -0.90 6.44
N TYR A 98 -37.57 -2.10 6.91
CA TYR A 98 -37.70 -3.31 6.14
C TYR A 98 -38.30 -4.43 7.00
N ASN A 99 -39.40 -4.98 6.55
CA ASN A 99 -40.02 -6.19 7.10
C ASN A 99 -39.91 -7.29 6.05
N HIS A 100 -39.45 -8.48 6.42
CA HIS A 100 -39.29 -9.61 5.49
C HIS A 100 -40.50 -9.92 4.58
N ASN A 101 -41.71 -9.52 4.98
CA ASN A 101 -42.95 -9.70 4.23
C ASN A 101 -43.32 -8.51 3.33
N GLY A 102 -42.45 -7.47 3.27
CA GLY A 102 -42.71 -6.24 2.52
C GLY A 102 -41.53 -5.78 1.69
N SER A 103 -41.70 -4.70 0.96
CA SER A 103 -40.59 -4.01 0.30
C SER A 103 -39.91 -3.06 1.28
N PRO A 104 -38.55 -2.90 1.21
CA PRO A 104 -37.86 -1.91 2.01
C PRO A 104 -38.29 -0.50 1.65
N THR A 105 -38.46 0.38 2.64
CA THR A 105 -38.90 1.76 2.45
C THR A 105 -38.08 2.75 3.23
N LEU A 106 -37.97 3.97 2.68
CA LEU A 106 -37.58 5.15 3.45
C LEU A 106 -38.87 5.94 3.75
N ASN A 107 -39.07 6.24 5.03
CA ASN A 107 -40.24 6.97 5.49
C ASN A 107 -39.85 8.30 6.12
N PHE A 108 -40.50 9.37 5.70
CA PHE A 108 -40.29 10.68 6.31
C PHE A 108 -41.49 11.00 7.24
N ASN A 109 -41.16 11.19 8.52
CA ASN A 109 -42.12 11.28 9.61
C ASN A 109 -42.02 12.61 10.36
N ILE A 110 -43.14 13.03 10.98
CA ILE A 110 -43.18 14.11 11.97
C ILE A 110 -43.36 13.47 13.36
N ASP A 111 -42.47 13.82 14.31
CA ASP A 111 -42.49 13.34 15.72
C ASP A 111 -42.64 11.81 15.86
N SER A 112 -42.20 11.05 14.86
CA SER A 112 -42.36 9.60 14.77
C SER A 112 -43.82 9.11 14.83
N LYS A 113 -44.80 10.01 14.71
CA LYS A 113 -46.25 9.70 14.86
C LYS A 113 -46.99 9.68 13.54
N SER A 114 -46.52 10.40 12.53
CA SER A 114 -47.23 10.57 11.26
C SER A 114 -46.26 10.35 10.09
N ASN A 115 -46.43 9.22 9.38
CA ASN A 115 -45.76 9.00 8.11
C ASN A 115 -46.38 9.91 7.04
N LYS A 116 -45.56 10.82 6.50
CA LYS A 116 -45.99 11.78 5.47
C LYS A 116 -45.54 11.40 4.07
N ILE A 117 -44.39 10.77 3.96
CA ILE A 117 -43.82 10.37 2.67
C ILE A 117 -43.25 8.97 2.82
N GLU A 118 -43.66 8.05 1.94
CA GLU A 118 -43.14 6.70 1.83
C GLU A 118 -42.45 6.52 0.48
N ILE A 119 -41.16 6.08 0.52
CA ILE A 119 -40.29 5.93 -0.64
C ILE A 119 -39.91 4.46 -0.74
N PRO A 120 -40.46 3.68 -1.67
CA PRO A 120 -40.06 2.28 -1.83
C PRO A 120 -38.69 2.16 -2.42
N LEU A 121 -37.89 1.22 -1.88
CA LEU A 121 -36.55 0.87 -2.35
C LEU A 121 -36.56 -0.49 -3.04
N ASN A 122 -35.61 -0.74 -3.91
CA ASN A 122 -35.41 -2.04 -4.52
C ASN A 122 -34.37 -2.84 -3.71
N LEU A 123 -34.69 -4.10 -3.37
CA LEU A 123 -33.77 -5.01 -2.66
C LEU A 123 -32.39 -5.13 -3.33
N ALA A 124 -32.33 -5.08 -4.67
CA ALA A 124 -31.07 -5.11 -5.40
C ALA A 124 -30.15 -3.91 -5.10
N GLN A 125 -30.68 -2.83 -4.54
CA GLN A 125 -29.93 -1.62 -4.16
C GLN A 125 -29.35 -1.72 -2.74
N LEU A 126 -29.86 -2.64 -1.91
CA LEU A 126 -29.44 -2.83 -0.52
C LEU A 126 -28.16 -3.67 -0.46
N LYS A 127 -27.08 -3.10 -0.91
CA LYS A 127 -25.73 -3.70 -0.86
C LYS A 127 -24.74 -2.71 -0.31
N LYS A 128 -23.80 -3.18 0.50
CA LYS A 128 -22.71 -2.35 1.01
C LYS A 128 -22.04 -1.60 -0.14
N ARG A 129 -21.95 -0.27 0.00
CA ARG A 129 -21.37 0.67 -1.00
C ARG A 129 -22.08 0.75 -2.35
N ASN A 130 -23.35 0.31 -2.42
CA ASN A 130 -24.24 0.69 -3.50
C ASN A 130 -24.94 1.99 -3.11
N TRP A 131 -24.61 3.09 -3.81
CA TRP A 131 -24.98 4.43 -3.40
C TRP A 131 -26.30 4.87 -4.02
N ILE A 132 -27.27 5.23 -3.17
CA ILE A 132 -28.56 5.80 -3.51
C ILE A 132 -28.45 7.31 -3.34
N LYS A 133 -28.68 8.07 -4.40
CA LYS A 133 -28.71 9.54 -4.31
C LYS A 133 -30.00 9.99 -3.70
N VAL A 134 -29.91 10.68 -2.58
CA VAL A 134 -31.05 11.24 -1.84
C VAL A 134 -30.95 12.75 -1.85
N ARG A 135 -32.06 13.42 -2.20
CA ARG A 135 -32.21 14.85 -2.06
C ARG A 135 -33.55 15.14 -1.38
N ALA A 136 -33.50 15.84 -0.27
CA ALA A 136 -34.66 16.36 0.46
C ALA A 136 -34.72 17.87 0.27
N ASP A 137 -35.78 18.38 -0.33
CA ASP A 137 -36.03 19.80 -0.47
C ASP A 137 -37.20 20.17 0.45
N ILE A 138 -36.93 20.95 1.48
CA ILE A 138 -37.89 21.45 2.47
C ILE A 138 -38.16 22.92 2.11
N ASN A 139 -39.36 23.23 1.70
CA ASN A 139 -39.83 24.58 1.48
C ASN A 139 -40.58 25.06 2.72
N LEU A 140 -39.89 25.89 3.51
CA LEU A 140 -40.35 26.36 4.81
C LEU A 140 -41.58 27.31 4.64
N LYS A 141 -41.54 28.15 3.59
CA LYS A 141 -42.64 29.08 3.29
C LYS A 141 -43.87 28.42 2.68
N ALA A 142 -43.68 27.48 1.76
CA ALA A 142 -44.78 26.74 1.14
C ALA A 142 -45.26 25.56 1.99
N ASN A 143 -44.60 25.28 3.12
CA ASN A 143 -44.95 24.21 4.04
C ASN A 143 -44.96 22.83 3.37
N THR A 144 -43.95 22.54 2.53
CA THR A 144 -43.86 21.31 1.74
C THR A 144 -42.47 20.67 1.85
N VAL A 145 -42.45 19.35 1.78
CA VAL A 145 -41.24 18.56 1.68
C VAL A 145 -41.31 17.69 0.42
N SER A 146 -40.20 17.65 -0.31
CA SER A 146 -40.06 16.84 -1.51
C SER A 146 -38.76 16.03 -1.46
N PHE A 147 -38.85 14.74 -1.75
CA PHE A 147 -37.67 13.86 -1.88
C PHE A 147 -37.50 13.47 -3.34
N LEU A 148 -36.25 13.57 -3.83
CA LEU A 148 -35.78 12.97 -5.08
C LEU A 148 -34.92 11.77 -4.74
N VAL A 149 -35.39 10.57 -5.04
CA VAL A 149 -34.67 9.32 -4.83
C VAL A 149 -34.76 8.49 -6.10
N ASN A 150 -33.62 8.02 -6.61
CA ASN A 150 -33.56 7.23 -7.85
C ASN A 150 -34.27 7.89 -9.05
N GLY A 151 -34.21 9.22 -9.16
CA GLY A 151 -34.83 9.98 -10.25
C GLY A 151 -36.34 10.18 -10.12
N LYS A 152 -36.99 9.73 -9.05
CA LYS A 152 -38.39 9.87 -8.80
C LYS A 152 -38.65 10.84 -7.65
N TRP A 153 -39.62 11.74 -7.83
CA TRP A 153 -40.08 12.69 -6.83
C TRP A 153 -41.19 12.15 -5.96
N TYR A 154 -41.11 12.40 -4.66
CA TYR A 154 -42.14 12.13 -3.65
C TYR A 154 -42.37 13.42 -2.88
N LYS A 155 -43.63 13.82 -2.66
CA LYS A 155 -43.97 15.12 -2.06
C LYS A 155 -45.11 15.01 -1.09
N ALA A 156 -45.03 15.78 -0.01
CA ALA A 156 -46.12 15.99 0.94
C ALA A 156 -46.19 17.44 1.42
N THR A 157 -47.28 17.82 2.06
CA THR A 157 -47.57 19.15 2.59
C THR A 157 -48.03 19.07 4.05
N GLY A 158 -48.08 20.20 4.73
CA GLY A 158 -48.65 20.27 6.08
C GLY A 158 -47.69 19.85 7.18
N PHE A 159 -46.49 20.39 7.15
CA PHE A 159 -45.41 20.12 8.14
C PHE A 159 -45.40 21.13 9.29
N GLY A 160 -46.04 22.28 9.16
CA GLY A 160 -46.11 23.31 10.21
C GLY A 160 -44.85 24.19 10.31
N PHE A 161 -44.13 24.42 9.21
CA PHE A 161 -42.99 25.32 9.16
C PHE A 161 -43.44 26.80 9.22
N ASP A 162 -42.58 27.66 9.82
CA ASP A 162 -42.85 29.10 10.02
C ASP A 162 -42.07 30.02 9.06
N GLY A 163 -41.55 29.49 7.95
CA GLY A 163 -40.79 30.26 6.95
C GLY A 163 -39.27 30.36 7.22
N GLU A 164 -38.85 30.08 8.45
CA GLU A 164 -37.39 29.96 8.81
C GLU A 164 -37.15 28.78 9.75
N MET A 165 -35.94 28.27 9.78
CA MET A 165 -35.56 27.18 10.65
C MET A 165 -34.05 27.24 11.00
N THR A 166 -33.74 27.08 12.30
CA THR A 166 -32.40 26.84 12.81
C THR A 166 -32.29 25.39 13.27
N PRO A 167 -32.00 24.45 12.36
CA PRO A 167 -32.14 23.01 12.63
C PRO A 167 -30.94 22.43 13.38
N GLU A 168 -31.20 21.48 14.27
CA GLU A 168 -30.21 20.47 14.68
C GLU A 168 -30.37 19.28 13.72
N ILE A 169 -29.35 19.03 12.88
CA ILE A 169 -29.36 17.95 11.88
C ILE A 169 -28.42 16.85 12.36
N THR A 170 -28.97 15.67 12.60
CA THR A 170 -28.18 14.51 13.09
C THR A 170 -28.45 13.29 12.20
N PHE A 171 -27.40 12.64 11.73
CA PHE A 171 -27.47 11.33 11.06
C PHE A 171 -27.20 10.22 12.09
N GLY A 172 -27.95 9.10 11.98
CA GLY A 172 -27.82 7.95 12.87
C GLY A 172 -28.43 8.20 14.25
N LYS A 173 -27.73 7.75 15.31
CA LYS A 173 -28.18 7.89 16.70
C LYS A 173 -28.30 9.36 17.09
N ASN A 174 -29.37 9.70 17.79
CA ASN A 174 -29.57 11.01 18.38
C ASN A 174 -29.98 10.91 19.86
N LYS A 175 -30.34 12.02 20.49
CA LYS A 175 -30.73 12.07 21.92
C LYS A 175 -31.98 11.23 22.24
N HIS A 176 -32.87 11.02 21.28
CA HIS A 176 -34.18 10.40 21.49
C HIS A 176 -34.25 9.00 20.89
N TYR A 177 -33.44 8.72 19.86
CA TYR A 177 -33.50 7.49 19.07
C TYR A 177 -32.11 6.86 18.95
N SER A 178 -32.04 5.59 19.30
CA SER A 178 -30.79 4.82 19.28
C SER A 178 -30.66 3.90 18.07
N ASP A 179 -31.74 3.61 17.36
CA ASP A 179 -31.75 2.66 16.27
C ASP A 179 -31.17 3.28 14.99
N VAL A 180 -30.09 2.68 14.52
CA VAL A 180 -29.35 3.12 13.34
C VAL A 180 -29.35 1.98 12.35
N PRO A 181 -29.75 2.18 11.07
CA PRO A 181 -29.63 1.13 10.07
C PRO A 181 -28.16 0.86 9.74
N ASN A 182 -27.90 -0.31 9.15
CA ASN A 182 -26.61 -0.58 8.54
C ASN A 182 -26.45 0.31 7.32
N MET A 183 -25.78 1.44 7.49
CA MET A 183 -25.68 2.48 6.45
C MET A 183 -24.30 3.13 6.41
N ALA A 184 -24.04 3.78 5.28
CA ALA A 184 -22.99 4.77 5.14
C ALA A 184 -23.51 5.99 4.40
N VAL A 185 -22.90 7.16 4.69
CA VAL A 185 -23.24 8.45 4.07
C VAL A 185 -21.97 9.10 3.53
N LYS A 186 -22.07 9.72 2.36
CA LYS A 186 -21.02 10.55 1.77
C LYS A 186 -21.61 11.72 1.00
N ASP A 187 -20.75 12.65 0.61
CA ASP A 187 -21.09 13.78 -0.28
C ASP A 187 -22.32 14.57 0.23
N LEU A 188 -22.33 14.88 1.55
CA LEU A 188 -23.41 15.63 2.16
C LEU A 188 -23.31 17.11 1.76
N ALA A 189 -24.39 17.64 1.17
CA ALA A 189 -24.54 19.06 0.88
C ALA A 189 -25.82 19.61 1.51
N ILE A 190 -25.71 20.74 2.18
CA ILE A 190 -26.81 21.47 2.80
C ILE A 190 -26.82 22.90 2.28
N SER A 191 -27.98 23.39 1.84
CA SER A 191 -28.13 24.68 1.20
C SER A 191 -29.51 25.28 1.39
N ASP A 192 -29.61 26.62 1.44
CA ASP A 192 -30.87 27.36 1.26
C ASP A 192 -30.98 28.03 -0.12
N GLY A 193 -29.93 27.88 -0.95
CA GLY A 193 -29.80 28.50 -2.27
C GLY A 193 -28.98 29.80 -2.25
N SER A 194 -28.65 30.34 -1.06
CA SER A 194 -27.73 31.48 -0.86
C SER A 194 -26.42 31.03 -0.26
N GLU A 195 -26.46 30.13 0.69
CA GLU A 195 -25.30 29.50 1.33
C GLU A 195 -25.26 28.01 1.08
N ASP A 196 -24.08 27.50 0.72
CA ASP A 196 -23.83 26.08 0.47
C ASP A 196 -22.76 25.55 1.42
N TYR A 197 -23.12 24.51 2.18
CA TYR A 197 -22.24 23.74 3.03
C TYR A 197 -22.03 22.36 2.40
N TYR A 198 -20.81 22.03 2.01
CA TYR A 198 -20.50 20.72 1.46
C TYR A 198 -19.52 19.97 2.35
N PHE A 199 -19.93 18.79 2.83
CA PHE A 199 -19.16 17.87 3.66
C PHE A 199 -18.85 16.61 2.86
N PRO A 200 -17.65 16.45 2.34
CA PRO A 200 -17.27 15.29 1.54
C PRO A 200 -17.24 14.01 2.35
N LEU A 201 -17.11 14.08 3.67
CA LEU A 201 -16.93 12.96 4.60
C LEU A 201 -15.71 12.11 4.20
N ASN A 202 -14.59 12.76 3.96
CA ASN A 202 -13.34 12.16 3.52
C ASN A 202 -12.26 12.11 4.60
N GLU A 203 -12.65 12.26 5.84
CA GLU A 203 -11.78 12.09 6.99
C GLU A 203 -11.28 10.65 7.08
N TRP A 204 -10.14 10.49 7.74
CA TRP A 204 -9.51 9.20 8.00
C TRP A 204 -9.37 8.89 9.50
N LYS A 205 -9.45 9.91 10.36
CA LYS A 205 -9.39 9.81 11.82
C LYS A 205 -10.09 10.99 12.50
N GLY A 206 -10.32 10.85 13.81
CA GLY A 206 -10.89 11.91 14.65
C GLY A 206 -12.41 12.02 14.50
N ASN A 207 -12.97 12.93 15.27
CA ASN A 207 -14.41 13.11 15.42
C ASN A 207 -14.94 14.36 14.70
N SER A 208 -14.05 15.30 14.32
CA SER A 208 -14.44 16.52 13.61
C SER A 208 -14.64 16.26 12.13
N VAL A 209 -15.71 16.83 11.56
CA VAL A 209 -16.02 16.78 10.14
C VAL A 209 -15.85 18.17 9.55
N HIS A 210 -15.17 18.23 8.41
CA HIS A 210 -14.83 19.48 7.76
C HIS A 210 -15.64 19.67 6.46
N THR A 211 -15.94 20.92 6.19
CA THR A 211 -16.42 21.31 4.86
C THR A 211 -15.29 21.19 3.83
N ASP A 212 -15.61 21.26 2.55
CA ASP A 212 -14.63 21.33 1.45
C ASP A 212 -13.76 22.60 1.53
N ARG A 213 -14.17 23.62 2.31
CA ARG A 213 -13.42 24.84 2.61
C ARG A 213 -12.46 24.69 3.79
N GLY A 214 -12.57 23.57 4.54
CA GLY A 214 -11.73 23.26 5.70
C GLY A 214 -12.30 23.69 7.05
N ASP A 215 -13.55 24.20 7.10
CA ASP A 215 -14.20 24.58 8.35
C ASP A 215 -14.68 23.34 9.11
N ALA A 216 -14.29 23.19 10.37
CA ALA A 216 -14.68 22.09 11.24
C ALA A 216 -16.07 22.36 11.85
N LEU A 217 -17.13 22.12 11.10
CA LEU A 217 -18.51 22.40 11.53
C LEU A 217 -19.22 21.18 12.11
N GLY A 218 -18.84 19.96 11.71
CA GLY A 218 -19.51 18.74 12.12
C GLY A 218 -18.75 17.96 13.21
N TYR A 219 -19.47 17.08 13.90
CA TYR A 219 -18.90 16.18 14.90
C TYR A 219 -19.52 14.79 14.79
N VAL A 220 -18.68 13.76 14.80
CA VAL A 220 -19.11 12.35 14.79
C VAL A 220 -18.72 11.69 16.09
N ASP A 221 -19.66 11.03 16.72
CA ASP A 221 -19.45 10.14 17.84
C ASP A 221 -19.28 8.71 17.32
N HIS A 222 -18.20 8.02 17.73
CA HIS A 222 -17.83 6.68 17.23
C HIS A 222 -17.70 6.59 15.68
N PRO A 223 -16.80 7.35 15.02
CA PRO A 223 -16.66 7.36 13.58
C PRO A 223 -16.05 6.06 13.03
N ALA A 224 -16.57 5.59 11.89
CA ALA A 224 -15.97 4.54 11.07
C ALA A 224 -15.76 5.08 9.65
N TRP A 225 -14.57 5.65 9.38
CA TRP A 225 -14.27 6.28 8.11
C TRP A 225 -14.00 5.24 7.02
N LEU A 226 -14.79 5.24 5.96
CA LEU A 226 -14.75 4.24 4.88
C LEU A 226 -13.42 4.15 4.16
N ILE A 227 -12.65 5.24 4.08
CA ILE A 227 -11.33 5.24 3.47
C ILE A 227 -10.37 4.25 4.14
N ASN A 228 -10.51 4.04 5.44
CA ASN A 228 -9.68 3.10 6.18
C ASN A 228 -9.96 1.66 5.79
N GLU A 229 -11.22 1.28 5.61
CA GLU A 229 -11.60 -0.07 5.16
C GLU A 229 -11.17 -0.37 3.71
N SER A 230 -10.94 0.67 2.91
CA SER A 230 -10.50 0.55 1.52
C SER A 230 -8.99 0.66 1.35
N TYR A 231 -8.25 0.95 2.42
CA TYR A 231 -6.80 1.03 2.41
C TYR A 231 -6.15 0.00 3.35
N PHE A 232 -6.67 -0.18 4.57
CA PHE A 232 -6.13 -1.15 5.51
C PHE A 232 -6.82 -2.50 5.43
N TRP A 233 -6.02 -3.55 5.46
CA TRP A 233 -6.50 -4.91 5.55
C TRP A 233 -7.08 -5.19 6.94
N THR A 234 -8.34 -5.63 6.98
CA THR A 234 -9.03 -6.01 8.22
C THR A 234 -8.82 -7.50 8.49
N PRO A 235 -8.21 -7.88 9.62
CA PRO A 235 -8.05 -9.29 9.97
C PRO A 235 -9.41 -9.94 10.26
N LYS A 236 -9.70 -11.09 9.64
CA LYS A 236 -10.94 -11.85 9.80
C LYS A 236 -10.74 -13.17 10.52
N PHE A 237 -9.60 -13.82 10.29
CA PHE A 237 -9.34 -15.13 10.86
C PHE A 237 -7.85 -15.33 11.12
N ARG A 238 -7.51 -16.05 12.19
CA ARG A 238 -6.16 -16.55 12.47
C ARG A 238 -6.25 -17.86 13.23
N ARG A 239 -5.62 -18.91 12.71
CA ARG A 239 -5.49 -20.20 13.39
C ARG A 239 -4.22 -20.93 12.98
N THR A 240 -3.58 -21.58 13.96
CA THR A 240 -2.44 -22.46 13.71
C THR A 240 -2.92 -23.92 13.66
N PHE A 241 -2.41 -24.66 12.67
CA PHE A 241 -2.69 -26.06 12.45
C PHE A 241 -1.39 -26.88 12.52
N ASN A 242 -1.48 -28.13 12.98
CA ASN A 242 -0.36 -29.08 12.96
C ASN A 242 -0.31 -29.86 11.64
N GLU A 243 -0.70 -29.23 10.57
CA GLU A 243 -0.75 -29.76 9.19
C GLU A 243 -0.78 -28.61 8.19
N VAL A 244 -0.54 -28.91 6.92
CA VAL A 244 -0.78 -27.97 5.82
C VAL A 244 -2.28 -27.97 5.53
N ALA A 245 -2.89 -26.77 5.38
CA ALA A 245 -4.26 -26.61 4.96
C ALA A 245 -4.32 -26.18 3.49
N GLY A 246 -5.16 -26.80 2.68
CA GLY A 246 -5.51 -26.27 1.37
C GLY A 246 -6.48 -25.09 1.55
N LEU A 247 -6.30 -24.03 0.75
CA LEU A 247 -7.09 -22.82 0.87
C LEU A 247 -7.74 -22.46 -0.46
N ASN A 248 -9.05 -22.18 -0.45
CA ASN A 248 -9.76 -21.69 -1.63
C ASN A 248 -11.02 -20.90 -1.25
N PHE A 249 -11.55 -20.12 -2.20
CA PHE A 249 -12.74 -19.31 -2.03
C PHE A 249 -13.82 -19.67 -3.06
N ASP A 250 -15.01 -19.97 -2.56
CA ASP A 250 -16.21 -20.17 -3.36
C ASP A 250 -17.12 -18.93 -3.23
N ALA A 251 -17.15 -18.13 -4.27
CA ALA A 251 -17.92 -16.89 -4.30
C ALA A 251 -19.44 -17.15 -4.37
N ASP A 252 -19.88 -18.28 -4.93
CA ASP A 252 -21.30 -18.64 -5.03
C ASP A 252 -21.85 -19.05 -3.68
N ARG A 253 -21.04 -19.79 -2.89
CA ARG A 253 -21.39 -20.18 -1.53
C ARG A 253 -21.01 -19.15 -0.48
N GLN A 254 -20.30 -18.09 -0.83
CA GLN A 254 -19.80 -17.07 0.09
C GLN A 254 -18.90 -17.65 1.19
N GLN A 255 -18.03 -18.62 0.84
CA GLN A 255 -17.23 -19.33 1.81
C GLN A 255 -15.75 -19.42 1.40
N LEU A 256 -14.88 -19.11 2.34
CA LEU A 256 -13.48 -19.48 2.31
C LEU A 256 -13.30 -20.86 2.97
N PHE A 257 -12.78 -21.80 2.21
CA PHE A 257 -12.55 -23.17 2.65
C PHE A 257 -11.11 -23.39 3.09
N MET A 258 -10.94 -24.13 4.18
CA MET A 258 -9.67 -24.66 4.67
C MET A 258 -9.77 -26.18 4.72
N PHE A 259 -9.10 -26.84 3.78
CA PHE A 259 -9.14 -28.30 3.62
C PHE A 259 -8.08 -28.94 4.53
N LYS A 260 -8.49 -29.72 5.49
CA LYS A 260 -7.64 -30.50 6.38
C LYS A 260 -7.69 -31.98 6.03
N LYS A 261 -6.92 -32.80 6.73
CA LYS A 261 -6.91 -34.25 6.51
C LYS A 261 -8.25 -34.91 6.84
N ASP A 262 -8.95 -34.45 7.85
CA ASP A 262 -10.14 -35.06 8.43
C ASP A 262 -11.42 -34.22 8.36
N SER A 263 -11.29 -32.93 8.09
CA SER A 263 -12.41 -31.98 8.17
C SER A 263 -12.24 -30.79 7.24
N LEU A 264 -13.38 -30.22 6.83
CA LEU A 264 -13.49 -28.96 6.15
C LEU A 264 -13.84 -27.87 7.16
N ILE A 265 -12.99 -26.86 7.25
CA ILE A 265 -13.31 -25.61 7.94
C ILE A 265 -13.80 -24.63 6.90
N SER A 266 -14.93 -24.01 7.14
CA SER A 266 -15.55 -23.02 6.28
C SER A 266 -15.70 -21.70 7.04
N PHE A 267 -15.17 -20.61 6.49
CA PHE A 267 -15.39 -19.25 6.95
C PHE A 267 -16.42 -18.61 6.03
N ASN A 268 -17.63 -18.36 6.55
CA ASN A 268 -18.69 -17.66 5.83
C ASN A 268 -18.34 -16.16 5.86
N VAL A 269 -18.06 -15.58 4.69
CA VAL A 269 -17.64 -14.18 4.57
C VAL A 269 -18.78 -13.18 4.73
N GLN A 270 -20.03 -13.62 4.58
CA GLN A 270 -21.22 -12.78 4.74
C GLN A 270 -21.63 -12.69 6.22
N GLU A 271 -21.60 -13.81 6.94
CA GLU A 271 -22.06 -13.90 8.33
C GLU A 271 -20.90 -13.73 9.33
N ASP A 272 -19.64 -13.65 8.84
CA ASP A 272 -18.41 -13.57 9.65
C ASP A 272 -18.30 -14.71 10.68
N ASN A 273 -18.78 -15.92 10.32
CA ASN A 273 -18.80 -17.09 11.17
C ASN A 273 -17.97 -18.24 10.63
N ILE A 274 -17.59 -19.17 11.50
CA ILE A 274 -16.75 -20.32 11.19
C ILE A 274 -17.48 -21.59 11.55
N THR A 275 -17.48 -22.53 10.60
CA THR A 275 -17.98 -23.89 10.81
C THR A 275 -16.91 -24.91 10.52
N SER A 276 -16.95 -26.04 11.22
CA SER A 276 -16.07 -27.21 10.95
C SER A 276 -16.92 -28.45 10.81
N ARG A 277 -16.77 -29.13 9.69
CA ARG A 277 -17.51 -30.35 9.39
C ARG A 277 -16.56 -31.49 9.07
N PRO A 278 -16.70 -32.69 9.68
CA PRO A 278 -15.90 -33.83 9.34
C PRO A 278 -16.26 -34.35 7.93
N TYR A 279 -15.29 -34.92 7.26
CA TYR A 279 -15.53 -35.63 6.00
C TYR A 279 -16.17 -36.98 6.23
N GLN A 280 -16.86 -37.53 5.23
CA GLN A 280 -17.33 -38.91 5.23
C GLN A 280 -16.17 -39.93 5.19
N ASN A 281 -15.08 -39.55 4.50
CA ASN A 281 -13.83 -40.31 4.45
C ASN A 281 -12.65 -39.31 4.45
N LYS A 282 -11.49 -39.70 4.95
CA LYS A 282 -10.33 -38.85 5.05
C LYS A 282 -9.81 -38.43 3.67
N LEU A 283 -9.20 -37.25 3.60
CA LEU A 283 -8.47 -36.81 2.42
C LEU A 283 -7.41 -37.83 2.02
N PRO A 284 -7.46 -38.39 0.80
CA PRO A 284 -6.57 -39.47 0.36
C PRO A 284 -5.17 -39.01 -0.06
N LEU A 285 -4.85 -37.74 0.08
CA LEU A 285 -3.54 -37.14 -0.24
C LEU A 285 -2.91 -36.53 1.00
N THR A 286 -1.58 -36.55 1.07
CA THR A 286 -0.82 -35.71 2.01
C THR A 286 -0.49 -34.38 1.34
N LEU A 287 -0.97 -33.26 1.91
CA LEU A 287 -0.75 -31.94 1.37
C LEU A 287 0.67 -31.46 1.68
N LEU A 288 1.38 -30.97 0.67
CA LEU A 288 2.67 -30.30 0.78
C LEU A 288 2.50 -28.78 0.71
N LEU A 289 1.67 -28.29 -0.22
CA LEU A 289 1.32 -26.89 -0.39
C LEU A 289 -0.18 -26.64 -0.32
N GLY A 290 -1.00 -27.67 -0.50
CA GLY A 290 -2.45 -27.57 -0.43
C GLY A 290 -3.10 -26.83 -1.60
N LYS A 291 -2.52 -26.92 -2.80
CA LYS A 291 -3.09 -26.31 -4.00
C LYS A 291 -4.44 -26.91 -4.34
N SER A 292 -5.39 -26.06 -4.66
CA SER A 292 -6.76 -26.47 -4.97
C SER A 292 -7.42 -25.59 -6.02
N VAL A 293 -8.44 -26.16 -6.68
CA VAL A 293 -9.33 -25.44 -7.61
C VAL A 293 -10.76 -25.89 -7.35
N ILE A 294 -11.70 -24.95 -7.37
CA ILE A 294 -13.12 -25.24 -7.19
C ILE A 294 -13.83 -25.19 -8.53
N ASN A 295 -14.47 -26.30 -8.88
CA ASN A 295 -15.41 -26.37 -9.99
C ASN A 295 -16.82 -26.05 -9.45
N THR A 296 -17.27 -24.84 -9.65
CA THR A 296 -18.57 -24.39 -9.15
C THR A 296 -19.74 -25.05 -9.86
N ARG A 297 -19.56 -25.48 -11.12
CA ARG A 297 -20.60 -26.19 -11.90
C ARG A 297 -20.88 -27.58 -11.33
N GLU A 298 -19.83 -28.30 -10.97
CA GLU A 298 -19.96 -29.65 -10.40
C GLU A 298 -20.16 -29.64 -8.88
N GLY A 299 -19.93 -28.49 -8.22
CA GLY A 299 -19.91 -28.40 -6.77
C GLY A 299 -18.77 -29.19 -6.14
N LYS A 300 -17.63 -29.35 -6.87
CA LYS A 300 -16.47 -30.12 -6.43
C LYS A 300 -15.25 -29.23 -6.21
N CYS A 301 -14.45 -29.56 -5.20
CA CYS A 301 -13.12 -29.02 -5.02
C CYS A 301 -12.06 -30.06 -5.31
N TYR A 302 -11.18 -29.75 -6.25
CA TYR A 302 -10.04 -30.59 -6.59
C TYR A 302 -8.82 -30.08 -5.82
N VAL A 303 -8.29 -30.94 -4.94
CA VAL A 303 -7.02 -30.71 -4.24
C VAL A 303 -5.98 -31.62 -4.91
N TYR A 304 -4.82 -31.08 -5.17
CA TYR A 304 -3.81 -31.86 -5.88
C TYR A 304 -2.40 -31.58 -5.36
N GLU A 305 -1.53 -32.59 -5.54
CA GLU A 305 -0.10 -32.50 -5.29
C GLU A 305 0.64 -33.09 -6.49
N VAL A 306 1.68 -32.44 -6.94
CA VAL A 306 2.42 -32.87 -8.14
C VAL A 306 3.16 -34.18 -7.88
N GLN A 307 3.69 -34.38 -6.69
CA GLN A 307 4.34 -35.62 -6.25
C GLN A 307 3.95 -35.91 -4.80
N PRO A 308 2.77 -36.51 -4.58
CA PRO A 308 2.35 -36.85 -3.24
C PRO A 308 3.24 -37.97 -2.68
N PRO A 309 3.77 -37.84 -1.44
CA PRO A 309 4.73 -38.78 -0.88
C PRO A 309 4.16 -40.17 -0.63
N ASP A 310 2.86 -40.29 -0.35
CA ASP A 310 2.22 -41.49 0.15
C ASP A 310 1.01 -41.93 -0.68
N SER A 311 0.88 -41.47 -1.93
CA SER A 311 -0.30 -41.75 -2.75
C SER A 311 0.07 -42.16 -4.18
N LEU A 312 -0.68 -43.12 -4.72
CA LEU A 312 -0.67 -43.45 -6.15
C LEU A 312 -1.46 -42.45 -7.01
N HIS A 313 -2.19 -41.56 -6.36
CA HIS A 313 -3.01 -40.51 -7.01
C HIS A 313 -2.47 -39.13 -6.71
N SER A 314 -2.47 -38.28 -7.69
CA SER A 314 -2.03 -36.84 -7.56
C SER A 314 -3.18 -35.90 -7.24
N ILE A 315 -4.42 -36.33 -7.32
CA ILE A 315 -5.61 -35.51 -7.17
C ILE A 315 -6.61 -36.17 -6.24
N ALA A 316 -7.28 -35.37 -5.43
CA ALA A 316 -8.46 -35.75 -4.68
C ALA A 316 -9.59 -34.78 -4.98
N ALA A 317 -10.76 -35.26 -5.32
CA ALA A 317 -11.97 -34.50 -5.56
C ALA A 317 -12.89 -34.57 -4.35
N LEU A 318 -13.21 -33.45 -3.72
CA LEU A 318 -14.20 -33.31 -2.66
C LEU A 318 -15.53 -32.90 -3.26
N ASP A 319 -16.58 -33.68 -3.08
CA ASP A 319 -17.93 -33.17 -3.27
C ASP A 319 -18.29 -32.26 -2.10
N LEU A 320 -18.54 -30.99 -2.37
CA LEU A 320 -18.79 -29.95 -1.37
C LEU A 320 -20.17 -30.05 -0.72
N ASN A 321 -21.09 -30.86 -1.28
CA ASN A 321 -22.41 -31.08 -0.70
C ASN A 321 -22.39 -32.26 0.26
N THR A 322 -21.80 -33.38 -0.18
CA THR A 322 -21.75 -34.64 0.60
C THR A 322 -20.53 -34.74 1.52
N LEU A 323 -19.49 -33.93 1.30
CA LEU A 323 -18.20 -34.01 1.99
C LEU A 323 -17.51 -35.38 1.87
N LYS A 324 -17.64 -36.00 0.71
CA LYS A 324 -16.96 -37.25 0.37
C LYS A 324 -15.80 -36.97 -0.58
N TRP A 325 -14.64 -37.56 -0.28
CA TRP A 325 -13.45 -37.51 -1.13
C TRP A 325 -13.40 -38.70 -2.09
N GLU A 326 -12.95 -38.47 -3.30
CA GLU A 326 -12.63 -39.43 -4.32
C GLU A 326 -11.17 -39.23 -4.76
N ALA A 327 -10.33 -40.27 -4.75
CA ALA A 327 -8.97 -40.21 -5.26
C ALA A 327 -8.99 -40.41 -6.79
N THR A 328 -8.25 -39.56 -7.49
CA THR A 328 -8.12 -39.60 -8.96
C THR A 328 -6.71 -39.11 -9.36
N GLY A 329 -6.36 -39.02 -10.65
CA GLY A 329 -5.05 -38.57 -11.10
C GLY A 329 -3.96 -39.63 -10.95
N LYS A 330 -4.17 -40.85 -11.51
CA LYS A 330 -3.20 -41.93 -11.49
C LYS A 330 -1.89 -41.61 -12.20
N ALA A 331 -1.93 -40.77 -13.21
CA ALA A 331 -0.74 -40.31 -13.92
C ALA A 331 -0.10 -39.12 -13.19
N LEU A 332 1.12 -39.29 -12.70
CA LEU A 332 1.87 -38.26 -12.01
C LEU A 332 2.69 -37.41 -12.97
N ILE A 333 2.83 -36.10 -12.68
CA ILE A 333 3.86 -35.25 -13.28
C ILE A 333 5.19 -35.65 -12.62
N LYS A 334 6.21 -35.97 -13.42
CA LYS A 334 7.47 -36.53 -12.90
C LYS A 334 8.33 -35.54 -12.14
N GLU A 335 8.25 -34.26 -12.50
CA GLU A 335 9.06 -33.22 -11.86
C GLU A 335 8.29 -32.52 -10.74
N GLN A 336 8.95 -32.34 -9.60
CA GLN A 336 8.43 -31.54 -8.50
C GLN A 336 8.22 -30.10 -8.91
N ARG A 337 7.12 -29.46 -8.48
CA ARG A 337 6.77 -28.09 -8.85
C ARG A 337 6.16 -27.35 -7.65
N HIS A 338 6.92 -26.47 -7.04
CA HIS A 338 6.44 -25.55 -6.00
C HIS A 338 6.01 -24.21 -6.62
N HIS A 339 5.05 -23.55 -6.05
CA HIS A 339 4.58 -22.21 -6.45
C HIS A 339 4.31 -22.08 -7.96
N HIS A 340 3.71 -23.11 -8.53
CA HIS A 340 3.18 -23.07 -9.89
C HIS A 340 1.80 -22.40 -9.92
N ASN A 341 1.38 -21.96 -11.09
CA ASN A 341 0.03 -21.44 -11.31
C ASN A 341 -0.95 -22.57 -11.61
N VAL A 342 -2.21 -22.36 -11.21
CA VAL A 342 -3.32 -23.23 -11.56
C VAL A 342 -4.55 -22.41 -11.92
N PHE A 343 -5.27 -22.80 -12.96
CA PHE A 343 -6.48 -22.13 -13.43
C PHE A 343 -7.35 -23.10 -14.24
N PHE A 344 -8.66 -22.85 -14.25
CA PHE A 344 -9.59 -23.55 -15.13
C PHE A 344 -9.67 -22.89 -16.52
N ASP A 345 -10.09 -23.67 -17.52
CA ASP A 345 -10.67 -23.10 -18.74
C ASP A 345 -12.03 -22.43 -18.41
N LYS A 346 -12.55 -21.60 -19.34
CA LYS A 346 -13.80 -20.86 -19.12
C LYS A 346 -15.00 -21.72 -18.80
N ASP A 347 -14.99 -22.96 -19.30
CA ASP A 347 -16.09 -23.93 -19.14
C ASP A 347 -15.90 -24.83 -17.92
N GLN A 348 -14.78 -24.66 -17.17
CA GLN A 348 -14.40 -25.44 -16.00
C GLN A 348 -14.31 -26.96 -16.25
N ASN A 349 -14.14 -27.36 -17.51
CA ASN A 349 -14.02 -28.78 -17.87
C ASN A 349 -12.64 -29.33 -17.59
N ASN A 350 -11.63 -28.46 -17.67
CA ASN A 350 -10.23 -28.87 -17.48
C ASN A 350 -9.48 -27.82 -16.69
N PHE A 351 -8.58 -28.23 -15.81
CA PHE A 351 -7.67 -27.30 -15.18
C PHE A 351 -6.23 -27.48 -15.69
N TYR A 352 -5.53 -26.36 -15.73
CA TYR A 352 -4.19 -26.19 -16.25
C TYR A 352 -3.23 -25.87 -15.12
N LEU A 353 -2.00 -26.35 -15.27
CA LEU A 353 -0.86 -26.04 -14.42
C LEU A 353 0.23 -25.39 -15.28
N PHE A 354 0.87 -24.32 -14.78
CA PHE A 354 1.95 -23.64 -15.45
C PHE A 354 3.13 -23.37 -14.51
N GLY A 355 4.35 -23.61 -15.02
CA GLY A 355 5.58 -23.15 -14.36
C GLY A 355 5.91 -23.95 -13.10
N GLY A 356 6.45 -23.26 -12.10
CA GLY A 356 6.87 -23.80 -10.82
C GLY A 356 8.36 -24.10 -10.71
N TYR A 357 8.79 -24.46 -9.51
CA TYR A 357 10.18 -24.76 -9.17
C TYR A 357 10.27 -26.12 -8.46
N GLY A 358 11.27 -26.91 -8.81
CA GLY A 358 11.57 -28.16 -8.13
C GLY A 358 12.82 -28.83 -8.70
N SER A 359 13.45 -29.66 -7.92
CA SER A 359 14.66 -30.40 -8.33
C SER A 359 15.74 -29.51 -8.96
N PHE A 360 15.98 -28.33 -8.35
CA PHE A 360 16.95 -27.30 -8.80
C PHE A 360 16.65 -26.70 -10.19
N SER A 361 15.38 -26.79 -10.64
CA SER A 361 14.94 -26.32 -11.95
C SER A 361 13.71 -25.42 -11.85
N TYR A 362 13.71 -24.34 -12.64
CA TYR A 362 12.51 -23.54 -12.94
C TYR A 362 11.83 -24.14 -14.15
N HIS A 363 10.51 -24.17 -14.16
CA HIS A 363 9.73 -24.78 -15.23
C HIS A 363 8.92 -23.73 -16.01
N LYS A 364 8.63 -24.05 -17.29
CA LYS A 364 7.79 -23.23 -18.19
C LYS A 364 6.68 -24.01 -18.88
N ASP A 365 6.58 -25.29 -18.57
CA ASP A 365 5.63 -26.19 -19.23
C ASP A 365 4.20 -25.94 -18.73
N PHE A 366 3.26 -26.09 -19.65
CA PHE A 366 1.85 -26.18 -19.35
C PHE A 366 1.41 -27.63 -19.35
N PHE A 367 0.68 -28.01 -18.30
CA PHE A 367 0.00 -29.30 -18.23
C PHE A 367 -1.50 -29.05 -18.09
N LYS A 368 -2.29 -29.94 -18.68
CA LYS A 368 -3.73 -29.94 -18.60
C LYS A 368 -4.19 -31.26 -18.00
N TYR A 369 -5.01 -31.21 -16.96
CA TYR A 369 -5.66 -32.41 -16.44
C TYR A 369 -6.97 -32.65 -17.17
N LEU A 370 -7.15 -33.88 -17.58
CA LEU A 370 -8.31 -34.40 -18.28
C LEU A 370 -9.08 -35.32 -17.32
N PRO A 371 -10.13 -34.87 -16.63
CA PRO A 371 -10.87 -35.70 -15.67
C PRO A 371 -11.42 -36.97 -16.26
N ASP A 372 -11.97 -36.92 -17.48
CA ASP A 372 -12.55 -38.09 -18.16
C ASP A 372 -11.54 -39.22 -18.47
N LYS A 373 -10.26 -38.82 -18.66
CA LYS A 373 -9.17 -39.77 -18.95
C LYS A 373 -8.30 -40.06 -17.74
N ASP A 374 -8.53 -39.37 -16.65
CA ASP A 374 -7.70 -39.38 -15.44
C ASP A 374 -6.20 -39.26 -15.73
N ALA A 375 -5.84 -38.30 -16.57
CA ALA A 375 -4.49 -38.10 -17.08
C ALA A 375 -4.06 -36.63 -17.20
N TRP A 376 -2.76 -36.42 -17.02
CA TRP A 376 -2.12 -35.14 -17.35
C TRP A 376 -1.60 -35.17 -18.78
N GLU A 377 -1.89 -34.12 -19.55
CA GLU A 377 -1.39 -33.90 -20.91
C GLU A 377 -0.52 -32.63 -20.92
N LYS A 378 0.69 -32.75 -21.51
CA LYS A 378 1.53 -31.58 -21.77
C LYS A 378 0.97 -30.78 -22.95
N VAL A 379 0.71 -29.48 -22.73
CA VAL A 379 0.12 -28.61 -23.77
C VAL A 379 1.19 -27.66 -24.30
N THR A 380 1.27 -27.57 -25.63
CA THR A 380 2.15 -26.61 -26.30
C THR A 380 1.37 -25.41 -26.82
N PHE A 381 1.97 -24.23 -26.68
CA PHE A 381 1.41 -22.98 -27.17
C PHE A 381 2.33 -22.39 -28.25
N LYS A 382 1.74 -21.63 -29.18
CA LYS A 382 2.45 -20.85 -30.19
C LYS A 382 2.57 -19.39 -29.78
N GLY A 383 3.49 -18.64 -30.41
CA GLY A 383 3.70 -17.21 -30.15
C GLY A 383 4.88 -16.95 -29.22
N ASP A 384 4.71 -16.01 -28.31
CA ASP A 384 5.78 -15.60 -27.39
C ASP A 384 6.10 -16.70 -26.37
N THR A 385 7.33 -16.71 -25.90
CA THR A 385 7.79 -17.70 -24.90
C THR A 385 7.85 -17.07 -23.51
N ILE A 386 7.20 -17.72 -22.54
CA ILE A 386 7.34 -17.37 -21.12
C ILE A 386 8.58 -18.07 -20.57
N SER A 387 9.51 -17.33 -19.98
CA SER A 387 10.72 -17.89 -19.36
C SER A 387 10.35 -18.80 -18.18
N PRO A 388 11.12 -19.86 -17.90
CA PRO A 388 10.92 -20.74 -16.75
C PRO A 388 10.89 -19.95 -15.45
N ARG A 389 9.83 -20.13 -14.63
CA ARG A 389 9.58 -19.33 -13.43
C ARG A 389 8.66 -19.99 -12.42
N PHE A 390 8.71 -19.49 -11.19
CA PHE A 390 7.77 -19.75 -10.12
C PHE A 390 7.40 -18.42 -9.43
N PHE A 391 6.49 -18.40 -8.47
CA PHE A 391 5.95 -17.19 -7.87
C PHE A 391 5.33 -16.19 -8.85
N SER A 392 4.80 -16.67 -9.96
CA SER A 392 3.98 -15.84 -10.84
C SER A 392 2.52 -15.86 -10.41
N GLY A 393 1.81 -14.76 -10.65
CA GLY A 393 0.36 -14.71 -10.47
C GLY A 393 -0.38 -15.07 -11.75
N SER A 394 -1.54 -15.74 -11.64
CA SER A 394 -2.40 -16.03 -12.78
C SER A 394 -3.85 -15.66 -12.53
N SER A 395 -4.54 -15.15 -13.57
CA SER A 395 -5.99 -14.97 -13.52
C SER A 395 -6.70 -16.30 -13.82
N GLN A 396 -8.00 -16.37 -13.49
CA GLN A 396 -8.89 -17.37 -14.09
C GLN A 396 -9.13 -16.99 -15.57
N ALA A 397 -9.58 -17.97 -16.37
CA ALA A 397 -9.92 -17.74 -17.77
C ALA A 397 -11.13 -16.79 -17.89
N ASP A 398 -11.04 -15.82 -18.80
CA ASP A 398 -12.17 -14.95 -19.15
C ASP A 398 -13.14 -15.67 -20.12
N GLU A 399 -14.21 -14.99 -20.52
CA GLU A 399 -15.22 -15.51 -21.45
C GLU A 399 -14.66 -15.84 -22.86
N ASN A 400 -13.49 -15.29 -23.21
CA ASN A 400 -12.76 -15.60 -24.44
C ASN A 400 -11.67 -16.64 -24.24
N ASN A 401 -11.63 -17.28 -23.07
CA ASN A 401 -10.63 -18.28 -22.66
C ASN A 401 -9.21 -17.71 -22.59
N ASN A 402 -9.06 -16.41 -22.27
CA ASN A 402 -7.75 -15.81 -22.00
C ASN A 402 -7.43 -15.88 -20.52
N VAL A 403 -6.19 -16.27 -20.22
CA VAL A 403 -5.58 -16.24 -18.90
C VAL A 403 -4.43 -15.25 -18.92
N TYR A 404 -4.29 -14.42 -17.90
CA TYR A 404 -3.15 -13.53 -17.74
C TYR A 404 -2.17 -14.13 -16.75
N ILE A 405 -0.86 -14.09 -17.08
CA ILE A 405 0.23 -14.55 -16.22
C ILE A 405 1.19 -13.39 -16.03
N PHE A 406 1.46 -13.03 -14.77
CA PHE A 406 2.28 -11.87 -14.40
C PHE A 406 3.43 -12.25 -13.50
N GLY A 407 4.61 -11.73 -13.82
CA GLY A 407 5.76 -11.67 -12.93
C GLY A 407 6.37 -13.04 -12.59
N GLY A 408 6.96 -13.12 -11.42
CA GLY A 408 7.61 -14.32 -10.88
C GLY A 408 9.13 -14.21 -10.83
N TYR A 409 9.78 -15.32 -10.47
CA TYR A 409 11.22 -15.43 -10.33
C TYR A 409 11.75 -16.65 -11.06
N GLY A 410 12.87 -16.53 -11.76
CA GLY A 410 13.47 -17.63 -12.54
C GLY A 410 14.52 -17.13 -13.52
N ASN A 411 14.82 -17.92 -14.56
CA ASN A 411 15.75 -17.54 -15.61
C ASN A 411 15.42 -18.22 -16.94
N GLN A 412 16.09 -17.80 -18.01
CA GLN A 412 15.85 -18.36 -19.35
C GLN A 412 16.26 -19.82 -19.50
N SER A 413 17.31 -20.26 -18.79
CA SER A 413 17.85 -21.62 -18.89
C SER A 413 17.01 -22.67 -18.16
N GLY A 414 16.18 -22.23 -17.20
CA GLY A 414 15.49 -23.12 -16.26
C GLY A 414 16.36 -23.68 -15.15
N ASN A 415 17.68 -23.48 -15.19
CA ASN A 415 18.61 -24.05 -14.21
C ASN A 415 18.89 -23.06 -13.07
N GLN A 416 18.60 -23.48 -11.82
CA GLN A 416 18.85 -22.65 -10.63
C GLN A 416 20.32 -22.23 -10.44
N ILE A 417 21.28 -23.05 -10.90
CA ILE A 417 22.72 -22.79 -10.72
C ILE A 417 23.14 -21.47 -11.39
N VAL A 418 22.46 -21.11 -12.48
CA VAL A 418 22.73 -19.85 -13.22
C VAL A 418 22.26 -18.62 -12.44
N GLY A 419 21.51 -18.80 -11.36
CA GLY A 419 20.84 -17.72 -10.64
C GLY A 419 19.49 -17.37 -11.26
N GLY A 420 18.63 -16.70 -10.52
CA GLY A 420 17.34 -16.24 -10.97
C GLY A 420 17.27 -14.70 -11.03
N LYS A 421 16.27 -14.20 -11.72
CA LYS A 421 15.89 -12.78 -11.72
C LYS A 421 14.38 -12.63 -11.53
N HIS A 422 13.97 -11.49 -11.03
CA HIS A 422 12.56 -11.13 -11.00
C HIS A 422 12.08 -10.79 -12.41
N PHE A 423 10.91 -11.25 -12.75
CA PHE A 423 10.21 -10.89 -13.96
C PHE A 423 9.06 -9.94 -13.63
N TYR A 424 8.90 -8.90 -14.44
CA TYR A 424 7.82 -7.93 -14.34
C TYR A 424 7.14 -7.78 -15.69
N ASP A 425 6.78 -8.90 -16.27
CA ASP A 425 6.16 -9.02 -17.58
C ASP A 425 4.75 -9.59 -17.46
N LEU A 426 3.85 -9.16 -18.33
CA LEU A 426 2.50 -9.69 -18.44
C LEU A 426 2.35 -10.45 -19.74
N TYR A 427 1.84 -11.66 -19.66
CA TYR A 427 1.46 -12.47 -20.81
C TYR A 427 -0.04 -12.74 -20.81
N ARG A 428 -0.62 -12.75 -22.01
CA ARG A 428 -1.96 -13.24 -22.26
C ARG A 428 -1.86 -14.60 -22.97
N VAL A 429 -2.42 -15.63 -22.36
CA VAL A 429 -2.46 -17.00 -22.84
C VAL A 429 -3.90 -17.31 -23.25
N ASN A 430 -4.14 -17.60 -24.54
CA ASN A 430 -5.47 -18.03 -25.01
C ASN A 430 -5.51 -19.55 -25.08
N LEU A 431 -6.40 -20.18 -24.30
CA LEU A 431 -6.49 -21.63 -24.16
C LEU A 431 -7.18 -22.29 -25.37
N THR A 432 -8.05 -21.57 -26.08
CA THR A 432 -8.76 -22.08 -27.26
C THR A 432 -7.84 -22.11 -28.50
N THR A 433 -7.18 -20.99 -28.77
CA THR A 433 -6.28 -20.88 -29.95
C THR A 433 -4.88 -21.42 -29.67
N ARG A 434 -4.57 -21.75 -28.40
CA ARG A 434 -3.26 -22.18 -27.91
C ARG A 434 -2.16 -21.19 -28.31
N THR A 435 -2.37 -19.90 -28.02
CA THR A 435 -1.43 -18.82 -28.32
C THR A 435 -1.04 -18.06 -27.07
N ILE A 436 0.23 -17.64 -27.03
CA ILE A 436 0.78 -16.74 -26.00
C ILE A 436 1.17 -15.43 -26.65
N LYS A 437 0.79 -14.32 -26.02
CA LYS A 437 1.21 -12.98 -26.40
C LYS A 437 1.74 -12.23 -25.19
N LYS A 438 2.96 -11.71 -25.27
CA LYS A 438 3.52 -10.77 -24.30
C LYS A 438 2.81 -9.43 -24.45
N CYS A 439 2.22 -8.94 -23.36
CA CYS A 439 1.57 -7.64 -23.35
C CYS A 439 2.59 -6.51 -23.19
N TRP A 440 3.44 -6.64 -22.15
CA TRP A 440 4.49 -5.67 -21.82
C TRP A 440 5.51 -6.28 -20.83
N GLU A 441 6.58 -5.56 -20.59
CA GLU A 441 7.56 -5.77 -19.52
C GLU A 441 7.93 -4.41 -18.95
N ILE A 442 8.03 -4.31 -17.63
CA ILE A 442 8.39 -3.09 -16.88
C ILE A 442 9.61 -3.35 -16.02
N SER A 443 10.20 -2.28 -15.50
CA SER A 443 11.30 -2.32 -14.55
C SER A 443 10.91 -1.46 -13.34
N PRO A 444 10.29 -2.04 -12.30
CA PRO A 444 9.94 -1.30 -11.09
C PRO A 444 11.19 -0.69 -10.43
N GLU A 445 11.05 0.53 -9.91
CA GLU A 445 12.10 1.23 -9.16
C GLU A 445 12.13 0.80 -7.68
N GLU A 446 11.15 0.05 -7.26
CA GLU A 446 10.96 -0.40 -5.87
C GLU A 446 11.82 -1.61 -5.54
N GLU A 447 11.80 -2.01 -4.25
CA GLU A 447 12.40 -3.27 -3.81
C GLU A 447 11.86 -4.45 -4.63
N PRO A 448 12.70 -5.38 -5.10
CA PRO A 448 12.27 -6.52 -5.89
C PRO A 448 11.18 -7.33 -5.21
N PHE A 449 10.14 -7.67 -5.95
CA PHE A 449 8.98 -8.40 -5.45
C PHE A 449 8.53 -9.49 -6.42
N VAL A 450 7.73 -10.42 -5.90
CA VAL A 450 7.00 -11.43 -6.66
C VAL A 450 5.50 -11.28 -6.42
N SER A 451 4.68 -11.90 -7.26
CA SER A 451 3.23 -11.94 -7.10
C SER A 451 2.80 -13.15 -6.28
N ALA A 452 1.72 -13.00 -5.53
CA ALA A 452 0.94 -14.11 -5.00
C ALA A 452 0.26 -14.90 -6.13
N ASN A 453 -0.38 -16.02 -5.78
CA ASN A 453 -0.86 -17.00 -6.76
C ASN A 453 -1.90 -16.46 -7.75
N ASN A 454 -2.81 -15.59 -7.28
CA ASN A 454 -3.99 -15.20 -8.05
C ASN A 454 -3.94 -13.72 -8.46
N LEU A 455 -4.33 -13.45 -9.70
CA LEU A 455 -4.61 -12.11 -10.20
C LEU A 455 -6.12 -11.89 -10.30
N ILE A 456 -6.58 -10.73 -9.92
CA ILE A 456 -7.99 -10.34 -10.06
C ILE A 456 -8.12 -9.29 -11.17
N ILE A 457 -8.77 -9.64 -12.26
CA ILE A 457 -9.02 -8.71 -13.37
C ILE A 457 -10.17 -7.77 -13.00
N SER A 458 -10.00 -6.46 -13.21
CA SER A 458 -11.06 -5.48 -12.98
C SER A 458 -12.25 -5.70 -13.90
N LYS A 459 -13.45 -5.31 -13.45
CA LYS A 459 -14.71 -5.48 -14.20
C LYS A 459 -14.66 -4.83 -15.59
N ASP A 460 -13.98 -3.71 -15.73
CA ASP A 460 -13.78 -2.99 -17.00
C ASP A 460 -12.63 -3.54 -17.86
N LYS A 461 -11.94 -4.59 -17.39
CA LYS A 461 -10.79 -5.25 -18.04
C LYS A 461 -9.61 -4.34 -18.38
N LYS A 462 -9.51 -3.18 -17.73
CA LYS A 462 -8.40 -2.25 -17.93
C LYS A 462 -7.23 -2.51 -17.00
N TYR A 463 -7.49 -3.09 -15.83
CA TYR A 463 -6.53 -3.29 -14.76
C TYR A 463 -6.58 -4.72 -14.24
N PHE A 464 -5.52 -5.11 -13.57
CA PHE A 464 -5.55 -6.27 -12.67
C PHE A 464 -4.96 -5.91 -11.32
N TYR A 465 -5.38 -6.64 -10.30
CA TYR A 465 -4.89 -6.55 -8.93
C TYR A 465 -4.05 -7.77 -8.62
N ALA A 466 -2.91 -7.53 -7.96
CA ALA A 466 -2.00 -8.58 -7.48
C ALA A 466 -1.52 -8.24 -6.07
N LEU A 467 -1.45 -9.24 -5.19
CA LEU A 467 -0.68 -9.11 -3.96
C LEU A 467 0.79 -9.33 -4.29
N CYS A 468 1.65 -8.38 -3.93
CA CYS A 468 3.07 -8.46 -4.20
C CYS A 468 3.88 -8.36 -2.91
N TYR A 469 5.03 -9.04 -2.88
CA TYR A 469 5.90 -9.11 -1.71
C TYR A 469 7.35 -9.50 -2.06
N PRO A 470 8.35 -9.03 -1.31
CA PRO A 470 9.72 -9.53 -1.37
C PRO A 470 9.80 -10.97 -0.83
N HIS A 471 9.97 -11.97 -1.72
CA HIS A 471 9.93 -13.39 -1.35
C HIS A 471 11.19 -13.91 -0.67
N GLU A 472 12.31 -13.19 -0.77
CA GLU A 472 13.61 -13.60 -0.22
C GLU A 472 13.74 -13.31 1.28
N LYS A 473 12.75 -12.63 1.89
CA LYS A 473 12.79 -12.20 3.29
C LYS A 473 11.89 -13.06 4.17
N PRO A 474 12.41 -13.63 5.27
CA PRO A 474 11.57 -14.34 6.25
C PRO A 474 10.50 -13.44 6.89
N LYS A 475 10.80 -12.15 7.07
CA LYS A 475 9.84 -11.11 7.47
C LYS A 475 9.61 -10.20 6.28
N THR A 476 8.38 -10.17 5.78
CA THR A 476 8.01 -9.42 4.59
C THR A 476 6.65 -8.76 4.74
N ASN A 477 6.28 -7.93 3.78
CA ASN A 477 5.02 -7.21 3.76
C ASN A 477 4.31 -7.48 2.44
N LEU A 478 3.10 -8.01 2.51
CA LEU A 478 2.20 -8.06 1.36
C LEU A 478 1.55 -6.70 1.16
N ARG A 479 1.44 -6.28 -0.10
CA ARG A 479 0.69 -5.09 -0.53
C ARG A 479 -0.12 -5.42 -1.77
N LEU A 480 -1.28 -4.78 -1.90
CA LEU A 480 -2.07 -4.88 -3.11
C LEU A 480 -1.60 -3.82 -4.12
N TYR A 481 -1.26 -4.29 -5.30
CA TYR A 481 -0.92 -3.46 -6.45
C TYR A 481 -2.04 -3.53 -7.48
N LYS A 482 -2.26 -2.42 -8.17
CA LYS A 482 -3.17 -2.31 -9.31
C LYS A 482 -2.35 -1.94 -10.54
N PHE A 483 -2.30 -2.85 -11.50
CA PHE A 483 -1.54 -2.70 -12.75
C PHE A 483 -2.46 -2.44 -13.93
N SER A 484 -2.03 -1.60 -14.86
CA SER A 484 -2.68 -1.40 -16.15
C SER A 484 -2.37 -2.58 -17.08
N ILE A 485 -3.41 -3.21 -17.67
CA ILE A 485 -3.23 -4.30 -18.63
C ILE A 485 -2.63 -3.78 -19.93
N ARG A 486 -2.84 -2.49 -20.26
CA ARG A 486 -2.40 -1.88 -21.50
C ARG A 486 -0.89 -1.66 -21.55
N ASP A 487 -0.30 -1.13 -20.47
CA ASP A 487 1.06 -0.58 -20.48
C ASP A 487 1.89 -0.92 -19.22
N GLY A 488 1.33 -1.61 -18.25
CA GLY A 488 2.02 -2.02 -17.03
C GLY A 488 2.22 -0.92 -15.99
N SER A 489 1.73 0.31 -16.22
CA SER A 489 1.72 1.34 -15.17
C SER A 489 0.97 0.84 -13.95
N TYR A 490 1.46 1.16 -12.75
CA TYR A 490 0.90 0.60 -11.52
C TYR A 490 0.87 1.59 -10.37
N GLU A 491 0.03 1.27 -9.39
CA GLU A 491 -0.09 1.98 -8.13
C GLU A 491 -0.28 0.99 -6.97
N ILE A 492 0.25 1.33 -5.79
CA ILE A 492 -0.02 0.59 -4.57
C ILE A 492 -1.38 1.05 -4.02
N VAL A 493 -2.27 0.08 -3.79
CA VAL A 493 -3.66 0.34 -3.42
C VAL A 493 -4.07 -0.31 -2.11
N SER A 494 -3.13 -0.54 -1.22
CA SER A 494 -3.42 -0.97 0.16
C SER A 494 -2.29 -0.62 1.12
N GLY A 495 -2.60 -0.63 2.41
CA GLY A 495 -1.63 -0.77 3.48
C GLY A 495 -0.97 -2.16 3.45
N ILE A 496 -0.07 -2.40 4.40
CA ILE A 496 0.70 -3.64 4.49
C ILE A 496 -0.04 -4.72 5.28
N ILE A 497 0.20 -5.98 4.89
CA ILE A 497 -0.03 -7.15 5.75
C ILE A 497 1.37 -7.67 6.14
N PRO A 498 1.79 -7.55 7.40
CA PRO A 498 3.07 -8.10 7.83
C PRO A 498 2.99 -9.62 7.87
N VAL A 499 3.98 -10.27 7.28
CA VAL A 499 4.09 -11.74 7.20
C VAL A 499 5.45 -12.15 7.75
N THR A 500 5.45 -13.20 8.54
CA THR A 500 6.67 -13.82 9.07
C THR A 500 6.60 -15.30 8.78
N SER A 501 7.45 -15.78 7.88
CA SER A 501 7.58 -17.19 7.58
C SER A 501 9.05 -17.57 7.58
N GLU A 502 9.41 -18.60 8.33
CA GLU A 502 10.77 -19.13 8.36
C GLU A 502 11.10 -19.92 7.09
N ARG A 503 10.08 -20.19 6.28
CA ARG A 503 10.18 -20.98 5.07
C ARG A 503 9.68 -20.21 3.86
N ILE A 504 10.39 -20.38 2.75
CA ILE A 504 10.04 -19.82 1.44
C ILE A 504 8.72 -20.40 0.89
N GLU A 505 8.24 -21.52 1.45
CA GLU A 505 6.99 -22.18 1.04
C GLU A 505 5.72 -21.48 1.52
N SER A 506 5.79 -20.26 2.06
CA SER A 506 4.60 -19.44 2.38
C SER A 506 3.66 -19.35 1.19
N ASP A 507 2.38 -19.61 1.41
CA ASP A 507 1.36 -19.58 0.37
C ASP A 507 0.40 -18.40 0.56
N PHE A 508 0.31 -17.55 -0.46
CA PHE A 508 -0.53 -16.36 -0.45
C PHE A 508 -1.49 -16.36 -1.63
N ASN A 509 -2.76 -16.14 -1.35
CA ASN A 509 -3.80 -16.08 -2.37
C ASN A 509 -4.59 -14.78 -2.25
N LEU A 510 -5.01 -14.23 -3.39
CA LEU A 510 -5.90 -13.11 -3.51
C LEU A 510 -7.21 -13.57 -4.13
N PHE A 511 -8.32 -13.32 -3.47
CA PHE A 511 -9.65 -13.59 -3.98
C PHE A 511 -10.46 -12.30 -4.02
N PHE A 512 -11.49 -12.28 -4.86
CA PHE A 512 -12.43 -11.18 -4.92
C PHE A 512 -13.87 -11.69 -4.82
N ASN A 513 -14.63 -11.09 -3.93
CA ASN A 513 -16.04 -11.36 -3.77
C ASN A 513 -16.88 -10.25 -4.44
N PRO A 514 -17.47 -10.51 -5.62
CA PRO A 514 -18.23 -9.48 -6.32
C PRO A 514 -19.57 -9.14 -5.64
N GLN A 515 -20.10 -10.03 -4.78
CA GLN A 515 -21.35 -9.79 -4.07
C GLN A 515 -21.16 -8.81 -2.92
N GLN A 516 -20.05 -8.94 -2.16
CA GLN A 516 -19.69 -8.07 -1.05
C GLN A 516 -18.87 -6.85 -1.49
N GLY A 517 -18.27 -6.89 -2.69
CA GLY A 517 -17.32 -5.88 -3.13
C GLY A 517 -16.05 -5.88 -2.28
N GLU A 518 -15.53 -7.06 -1.92
CA GLU A 518 -14.36 -7.20 -1.05
C GLU A 518 -13.29 -8.10 -1.66
N PHE A 519 -12.03 -7.70 -1.45
CA PHE A 519 -10.88 -8.58 -1.64
C PHE A 519 -10.61 -9.38 -0.38
N TYR A 520 -10.21 -10.63 -0.53
CA TYR A 520 -9.72 -11.47 0.55
C TYR A 520 -8.29 -11.90 0.26
N CYS A 521 -7.43 -11.70 1.25
CA CYS A 521 -6.09 -12.28 1.27
C CYS A 521 -6.09 -13.46 2.22
N THR A 522 -5.67 -14.63 1.74
CA THR A 522 -5.32 -15.76 2.60
C THR A 522 -3.81 -15.91 2.64
N ALA A 523 -3.27 -15.99 3.84
CA ALA A 523 -1.84 -16.19 4.08
C ALA A 523 -1.63 -17.45 4.91
N GLN A 524 -0.92 -18.42 4.35
CA GLN A 524 -0.44 -19.60 5.07
C GLN A 524 1.06 -19.47 5.30
N GLU A 525 1.44 -19.39 6.57
CA GLU A 525 2.82 -19.22 7.01
C GLU A 525 3.28 -20.47 7.74
N PHE A 526 4.51 -20.91 7.48
CA PHE A 526 5.06 -22.12 8.04
C PHE A 526 6.05 -21.81 9.16
N VAL A 527 5.78 -22.31 10.36
CA VAL A 527 6.69 -22.29 11.51
C VAL A 527 7.62 -23.51 11.47
N SER A 528 7.10 -24.63 10.96
CA SER A 528 7.83 -25.88 10.73
C SER A 528 7.19 -26.64 9.56
N PRO A 529 7.81 -27.72 9.04
CA PRO A 529 7.19 -28.52 7.98
C PRO A 529 5.82 -29.12 8.34
N ALA A 530 5.56 -29.30 9.64
CA ALA A 530 4.34 -29.90 10.15
C ALA A 530 3.37 -28.89 10.77
N GLN A 531 3.70 -27.60 10.79
CA GLN A 531 2.86 -26.58 11.44
C GLN A 531 2.72 -25.35 10.58
N SER A 532 1.48 -25.00 10.25
CA SER A 532 1.15 -23.79 9.48
C SER A 532 0.19 -22.88 10.24
N THR A 533 0.34 -21.57 10.05
CA THR A 533 -0.61 -20.58 10.53
C THR A 533 -1.36 -20.01 9.34
N VAL A 534 -2.68 -20.14 9.34
CA VAL A 534 -3.55 -19.52 8.34
C VAL A 534 -4.14 -18.22 8.88
N ARG A 535 -4.05 -17.16 8.09
CA ARG A 535 -4.67 -15.86 8.34
C ARG A 535 -5.53 -15.45 7.14
N ILE A 536 -6.67 -14.85 7.42
CA ILE A 536 -7.57 -14.29 6.42
C ILE A 536 -7.74 -12.82 6.72
N TYR A 537 -7.66 -12.00 5.67
CA TYR A 537 -7.86 -10.56 5.73
C TYR A 537 -8.84 -10.14 4.65
N SER A 538 -9.63 -9.09 4.92
CA SER A 538 -10.48 -8.45 3.92
C SER A 538 -10.06 -7.01 3.65
N LEU A 539 -10.32 -6.52 2.43
CA LEU A 539 -10.13 -5.14 2.00
C LEU A 539 -11.31 -4.75 1.11
N THR A 540 -11.99 -3.68 1.47
CA THR A 540 -13.19 -3.27 0.73
C THR A 540 -12.82 -2.60 -0.61
N ALA A 541 -13.50 -3.00 -1.68
CA ALA A 541 -13.35 -2.41 -3.01
C ALA A 541 -14.27 -1.20 -3.21
N PRO A 542 -13.89 -0.23 -4.04
CA PRO A 542 -12.59 -0.14 -4.71
C PRO A 542 -11.48 0.23 -3.72
N PRO A 543 -10.29 -0.38 -3.83
CA PRO A 543 -9.18 -0.04 -2.97
C PRO A 543 -8.64 1.36 -3.30
N VAL A 544 -8.11 2.03 -2.28
CA VAL A 544 -7.58 3.40 -2.37
C VAL A 544 -6.09 3.37 -2.61
N SER A 545 -5.59 4.21 -3.51
CA SER A 545 -4.15 4.32 -3.71
C SER A 545 -3.46 4.91 -2.48
N GLN A 546 -2.22 4.49 -2.24
CA GLN A 546 -1.40 5.02 -1.16
C GLN A 546 -1.30 6.55 -1.23
N GLN A 547 -1.16 7.10 -2.42
CA GLN A 547 -1.10 8.54 -2.61
C GLN A 547 -2.43 9.24 -2.25
N ALA A 548 -3.56 8.67 -2.64
CA ALA A 548 -4.88 9.21 -2.30
C ALA A 548 -5.13 9.14 -0.79
N TYR A 549 -4.75 8.03 -0.14
CA TYR A 549 -4.82 7.89 1.30
C TYR A 549 -3.95 8.92 2.04
N LEU A 550 -2.69 9.10 1.62
CA LEU A 550 -1.78 10.10 2.19
C LEU A 550 -2.29 11.54 1.96
N ASN A 551 -2.93 11.81 0.82
CA ASN A 551 -3.51 13.12 0.55
C ASN A 551 -4.73 13.40 1.43
N SER A 552 -5.53 12.40 1.80
CA SER A 552 -6.66 12.58 2.73
C SER A 552 -6.21 12.96 4.14
N GLN A 553 -4.96 12.67 4.50
CA GLN A 553 -4.37 13.04 5.80
C GLN A 553 -3.92 14.51 5.87
N ARG A 554 -3.86 15.20 4.72
CA ARG A 554 -3.49 16.61 4.69
C ARG A 554 -4.71 17.45 5.06
N PRO A 555 -4.57 18.46 5.94
CA PRO A 555 -5.67 19.37 6.19
C PRO A 555 -6.12 20.01 4.86
N ALA A 556 -7.42 20.17 4.69
CA ALA A 556 -7.99 20.80 3.50
C ALA A 556 -7.39 22.21 3.36
N THR A 557 -6.42 22.36 2.48
CA THR A 557 -5.91 23.68 2.11
C THR A 557 -6.96 24.33 1.24
N ASN A 558 -7.39 25.52 1.61
CA ASN A 558 -8.37 26.35 0.91
C ASN A 558 -8.07 26.38 -0.60
N LYS A 559 -8.75 25.59 -1.41
CA LYS A 559 -8.55 25.52 -2.87
C LYS A 559 -8.77 26.87 -3.55
N PHE A 560 -9.54 27.75 -2.92
CA PHE A 560 -9.75 29.13 -3.41
C PHE A 560 -8.48 29.96 -3.39
N ASN A 561 -7.65 29.86 -2.35
CA ASN A 561 -6.39 30.61 -2.30
C ASN A 561 -5.37 30.13 -3.34
N SER A 562 -5.37 28.83 -3.68
CA SER A 562 -4.44 28.32 -4.70
C SER A 562 -4.82 28.79 -6.12
N LEU A 563 -6.11 28.86 -6.45
CA LEU A 563 -6.55 29.36 -7.76
C LEU A 563 -6.23 30.86 -7.93
N TYR A 564 -6.41 31.65 -6.88
CA TYR A 564 -6.02 33.07 -6.88
C TYR A 564 -4.50 33.25 -6.96
N ILE A 565 -3.71 32.39 -6.31
CA ILE A 565 -2.24 32.38 -6.41
C ILE A 565 -1.80 32.00 -7.82
N TYR A 566 -2.45 31.00 -8.45
CA TYR A 566 -2.17 30.63 -9.86
C TYR A 566 -2.60 31.71 -10.84
N LEU A 567 -3.77 32.36 -10.64
CA LEU A 567 -4.24 33.47 -11.48
C LEU A 567 -3.38 34.71 -11.30
N THR A 568 -3.00 35.07 -10.08
CA THR A 568 -2.07 36.16 -9.83
C THR A 568 -0.68 35.85 -10.34
N GLY A 569 -0.20 34.59 -10.22
CA GLY A 569 1.04 34.14 -10.82
C GLY A 569 1.02 34.22 -12.36
N LEU A 570 -0.06 33.84 -13.02
CA LEU A 570 -0.24 33.97 -14.46
C LEU A 570 -0.30 35.44 -14.93
N ILE A 571 -0.94 36.31 -14.15
CA ILE A 571 -0.99 37.78 -14.42
C ILE A 571 0.41 38.37 -14.26
N ILE A 572 1.17 37.98 -13.23
CA ILE A 572 2.54 38.44 -13.00
C ILE A 572 3.47 37.93 -14.11
N ILE A 573 3.35 36.69 -14.51
CA ILE A 573 4.13 36.08 -15.61
C ILE A 573 3.76 36.75 -16.94
N GLY A 574 2.48 36.97 -17.21
CA GLY A 574 2.00 37.69 -18.40
C GLY A 574 2.48 39.14 -18.44
N GLY A 575 2.44 39.83 -17.28
CA GLY A 575 2.96 41.19 -17.11
C GLY A 575 4.48 41.23 -17.25
N ALA A 576 5.20 40.26 -16.67
CA ALA A 576 6.65 40.14 -16.81
C ALA A 576 7.05 39.81 -18.26
N ALA A 577 6.37 38.86 -18.91
CA ALA A 577 6.61 38.56 -20.32
C ALA A 577 6.35 39.76 -21.23
N TRP A 578 5.26 40.52 -20.99
CA TRP A 578 4.98 41.76 -21.70
C TRP A 578 6.03 42.85 -21.43
N TYR A 579 6.49 43.02 -20.17
CA TYR A 579 7.56 43.91 -19.79
C TYR A 579 8.89 43.51 -20.43
N PHE A 580 9.26 42.21 -20.44
CA PHE A 580 10.49 41.76 -21.08
C PHE A 580 10.45 41.85 -22.59
N ILE A 581 9.28 41.59 -23.24
CA ILE A 581 9.10 41.80 -24.67
C ILE A 581 9.23 43.30 -25.03
N ARG A 582 8.71 44.19 -24.17
CA ARG A 582 8.83 45.64 -24.34
C ARG A 582 10.26 46.16 -24.07
N LYS A 583 10.96 45.51 -23.10
CA LYS A 583 12.36 45.84 -22.75
C LYS A 583 13.36 45.34 -23.78
N ARG A 584 13.13 44.17 -24.41
CA ARG A 584 13.94 43.62 -25.51
C ARG A 584 13.92 44.50 -26.79
N ARG A 585 12.96 45.40 -26.87
CA ARG A 585 12.92 46.41 -27.96
C ARG A 585 13.73 47.65 -27.68
N LYS A 586 14.36 47.76 -26.49
CA LYS A 586 15.07 48.99 -26.09
C LYS A 586 16.34 48.78 -25.26
N SER A 587 17.14 47.77 -25.51
CA SER A 587 18.55 47.82 -25.08
C SER A 587 19.30 46.57 -25.40
N GLN A 588 20.27 46.68 -26.24
CA GLN A 588 21.50 45.91 -26.22
C GLN A 588 22.39 46.50 -25.11
N GLY A 589 22.90 45.68 -24.20
CA GLY A 589 24.05 46.03 -23.37
C GLY A 589 23.89 45.67 -21.90
N GLY A 590 24.77 44.81 -21.42
CA GLY A 590 25.21 44.76 -20.02
C GLY A 590 24.76 43.55 -19.21
N ILE A 591 25.68 42.67 -19.06
CA ILE A 591 25.76 41.53 -18.11
C ILE A 591 25.71 42.04 -16.68
N TYR A 592 24.85 41.42 -15.81
CA TYR A 592 25.25 41.10 -14.43
C TYR A 592 24.33 40.02 -13.86
N THR A 593 24.96 39.01 -13.28
CA THR A 593 24.46 37.82 -12.60
C THR A 593 23.84 38.14 -11.25
N GLY A 594 22.69 37.54 -10.97
CA GLY A 594 22.09 37.45 -9.66
C GLY A 594 21.10 36.32 -9.63
N GLU A 595 21.49 35.22 -8.99
CA GLU A 595 20.64 34.06 -8.79
C GLU A 595 19.48 34.38 -7.85
N GLU A 596 18.26 34.36 -8.38
CA GLU A 596 17.06 34.28 -7.55
C GLU A 596 16.78 32.83 -7.19
N ILE A 597 16.80 32.56 -5.89
CA ILE A 597 16.53 31.27 -5.27
C ILE A 597 15.01 31.07 -5.21
N THR A 598 14.49 30.18 -6.03
CA THR A 598 13.13 29.63 -5.88
C THR A 598 13.11 28.49 -4.87
N PRO A 599 12.06 28.32 -4.05
CA PRO A 599 11.99 27.28 -3.04
C PRO A 599 11.46 25.96 -3.64
N GLU A 600 12.34 25.19 -4.24
CA GLU A 600 12.11 23.75 -4.48
C GLU A 600 12.81 22.97 -3.38
N PHE A 601 12.13 22.79 -2.26
CA PHE A 601 12.55 21.88 -1.21
C PHE A 601 11.46 20.84 -0.98
N TYR A 602 11.42 19.84 -1.79
CA TYR A 602 11.05 18.44 -1.54
C TYR A 602 10.94 17.73 -2.89
N THR A 603 11.68 16.62 -3.03
CA THR A 603 11.76 15.74 -4.18
C THR A 603 12.69 16.16 -5.32
N ARG A 604 13.96 16.11 -5.02
CA ARG A 604 14.95 15.49 -5.90
C ARG A 604 16.02 14.90 -4.97
N LYS A 605 16.11 13.55 -4.90
CA LYS A 605 17.42 12.93 -4.74
C LYS A 605 18.27 13.58 -5.82
N LYS A 606 19.11 14.56 -5.45
CA LYS A 606 20.24 14.89 -6.28
C LYS A 606 20.91 13.54 -6.52
N GLU A 607 21.08 13.13 -7.77
CA GLU A 607 22.02 12.08 -8.07
C GLU A 607 23.30 12.50 -7.39
N ALA A 608 23.59 11.86 -6.24
CA ALA A 608 24.89 12.00 -5.60
C ALA A 608 25.92 11.67 -6.68
N ASP A 609 26.92 12.51 -6.84
CA ASP A 609 27.97 12.29 -7.82
C ASP A 609 28.39 10.84 -7.77
N LYS A 610 28.02 10.07 -8.79
CA LYS A 610 28.31 8.63 -8.91
C LYS A 610 29.80 8.48 -9.12
N LYS A 611 30.54 8.42 -8.00
CA LYS A 611 31.98 8.22 -8.07
C LYS A 611 32.27 6.82 -8.62
N PRO A 612 33.16 6.68 -9.58
CA PRO A 612 33.64 5.36 -10.00
C PRO A 612 34.38 4.65 -8.83
N ASN A 613 34.36 3.34 -8.83
CA ASN A 613 35.04 2.49 -7.82
C ASN A 613 34.66 2.83 -6.39
N ALA A 614 33.36 3.06 -6.15
CA ALA A 614 32.86 3.56 -4.88
C ALA A 614 32.00 2.54 -4.16
N VAL A 615 32.23 2.37 -2.86
CA VAL A 615 31.42 1.61 -1.93
C VAL A 615 30.88 2.56 -0.88
N TYR A 616 29.56 2.58 -0.74
CA TYR A 616 28.85 3.36 0.27
C TYR A 616 28.30 2.42 1.33
N LEU A 617 28.68 2.64 2.58
CA LEU A 617 28.24 1.90 3.75
C LEU A 617 27.34 2.75 4.67
N LEU A 618 27.31 4.08 4.50
CA LEU A 618 26.37 4.94 5.23
C LEU A 618 24.98 4.87 4.58
N GLY A 619 23.94 4.57 5.39
CA GLY A 619 22.59 4.32 4.95
C GLY A 619 22.45 2.96 4.26
N GLU A 620 22.07 2.96 2.99
CA GLU A 620 22.01 1.75 2.17
C GLU A 620 23.38 1.36 1.63
N PHE A 621 23.65 0.04 1.62
CA PHE A 621 24.82 -0.52 0.96
C PHE A 621 24.70 -0.33 -0.55
N VAL A 622 25.63 0.43 -1.15
CA VAL A 622 25.64 0.70 -2.60
C VAL A 622 27.06 0.57 -3.13
N VAL A 623 27.23 -0.05 -4.30
CA VAL A 623 28.52 -0.24 -4.97
C VAL A 623 28.47 0.23 -6.41
N PHE A 624 29.34 1.16 -6.78
CA PHE A 624 29.57 1.59 -8.15
C PHE A 624 30.89 1.03 -8.70
N ASN A 625 30.86 0.45 -9.88
CA ASN A 625 32.04 -0.07 -10.54
C ASN A 625 32.92 1.04 -11.17
N LYS A 626 34.02 0.67 -11.82
CA LYS A 626 34.94 1.58 -12.52
C LYS A 626 34.29 2.45 -13.60
N HIS A 627 33.12 2.09 -14.07
CA HIS A 627 32.35 2.84 -15.06
C HIS A 627 31.18 3.63 -14.45
N SER A 628 31.17 3.85 -13.12
CA SER A 628 30.08 4.50 -12.35
C SER A 628 28.72 3.82 -12.53
N ARG A 629 28.68 2.52 -12.84
CA ARG A 629 27.45 1.72 -12.91
C ARG A 629 27.17 1.11 -11.55
N ASP A 630 25.94 1.17 -11.12
CA ASP A 630 25.49 0.49 -9.90
C ASP A 630 25.53 -1.04 -10.10
N ILE A 631 26.37 -1.71 -9.34
CA ILE A 631 26.53 -3.16 -9.31
C ILE A 631 26.07 -3.79 -7.99
N THR A 632 25.37 -3.05 -7.15
CA THR A 632 24.88 -3.49 -5.84
C THR A 632 24.05 -4.77 -5.94
N TYR A 633 23.28 -4.93 -7.01
CA TYR A 633 22.45 -6.11 -7.30
C TYR A 633 23.25 -7.42 -7.46
N MET A 634 24.55 -7.35 -7.73
CA MET A 634 25.39 -8.54 -7.84
C MET A 634 25.75 -9.14 -6.46
N PHE A 635 25.58 -8.38 -5.38
CA PHE A 635 25.86 -8.82 -4.03
C PHE A 635 24.64 -9.52 -3.42
N SER A 636 24.56 -10.85 -3.57
CA SER A 636 23.57 -11.64 -2.82
C SER A 636 23.78 -11.45 -1.31
N PRO A 637 22.77 -11.72 -0.45
CA PRO A 637 22.87 -11.47 1.00
C PRO A 637 24.16 -12.02 1.64
N LYS A 638 24.55 -13.25 1.32
CA LYS A 638 25.78 -13.85 1.88
C LYS A 638 27.07 -13.30 1.27
N ILE A 639 27.07 -12.94 0.00
CA ILE A 639 28.21 -12.25 -0.63
C ILE A 639 28.37 -10.85 -0.05
N LYS A 640 27.27 -10.12 0.17
CA LYS A 640 27.27 -8.82 0.83
C LYS A 640 27.86 -8.90 2.24
N GLN A 641 27.36 -9.84 3.06
CA GLN A 641 27.90 -10.07 4.41
C GLN A 641 29.40 -10.41 4.38
N LEU A 642 29.83 -11.30 3.47
CA LEU A 642 31.22 -11.67 3.29
C LEU A 642 32.08 -10.45 2.89
N PHE A 643 31.65 -9.70 1.90
CA PHE A 643 32.34 -8.49 1.44
C PHE A 643 32.51 -7.47 2.56
N ILE A 644 31.42 -7.13 3.26
CA ILE A 644 31.43 -6.16 4.36
C ILE A 644 32.34 -6.65 5.51
N LEU A 645 32.24 -7.93 5.89
CA LEU A 645 33.04 -8.52 6.95
C LEU A 645 34.53 -8.40 6.65
N ILE A 646 34.94 -8.73 5.41
CA ILE A 646 36.34 -8.60 5.01
C ILE A 646 36.74 -7.13 4.89
N LEU A 647 35.91 -6.28 4.26
CA LEU A 647 36.23 -4.87 4.01
C LEU A 647 36.48 -4.10 5.31
N LEU A 648 35.55 -4.21 6.28
CA LEU A 648 35.71 -3.51 7.56
C LEU A 648 36.92 -3.93 8.36
N ASN A 649 37.41 -5.18 8.22
CA ASN A 649 38.61 -5.67 8.89
C ASN A 649 39.89 -5.53 8.04
N SER A 650 39.80 -4.99 6.83
CA SER A 650 40.94 -4.83 5.95
C SER A 650 41.62 -3.47 6.04
N LYS A 651 40.98 -2.48 6.63
CA LYS A 651 41.49 -1.11 6.72
C LYS A 651 42.83 -1.04 7.45
N ASP A 652 42.95 -1.76 8.58
CA ASP A 652 44.15 -1.78 9.40
C ASP A 652 45.13 -2.91 8.99
N GLY A 653 44.97 -3.50 7.82
CA GLY A 653 45.79 -4.56 7.28
C GLY A 653 45.64 -5.94 7.93
N GLN A 654 44.71 -6.10 8.89
CA GLN A 654 44.59 -7.36 9.66
C GLN A 654 43.77 -8.44 8.92
N GLY A 655 42.75 -8.08 8.16
CA GLY A 655 41.84 -9.00 7.47
C GLY A 655 40.98 -9.89 8.41
N VAL A 656 40.46 -10.98 7.90
CA VAL A 656 39.60 -11.91 8.65
C VAL A 656 40.06 -13.35 8.45
N VAL A 657 40.33 -14.04 9.55
CA VAL A 657 40.72 -15.46 9.54
C VAL A 657 39.61 -16.31 8.96
N SER A 658 39.96 -17.26 8.09
CA SER A 658 39.05 -18.14 7.38
C SER A 658 38.04 -18.88 8.30
N LYS A 659 38.47 -19.25 9.52
CA LYS A 659 37.63 -19.86 10.55
C LYS A 659 36.58 -18.87 11.08
N LYS A 660 36.96 -17.61 11.31
CA LYS A 660 36.05 -16.55 11.76
C LYS A 660 34.94 -16.28 10.72
N ILE A 661 35.30 -16.22 9.42
CA ILE A 661 34.33 -16.09 8.33
C ILE A 661 33.31 -17.22 8.38
N SER A 662 33.78 -18.46 8.54
CA SER A 662 32.92 -19.64 8.61
C SER A 662 31.94 -19.59 9.80
N ALA A 663 32.44 -19.25 10.98
CA ALA A 663 31.66 -19.17 12.21
C ALA A 663 30.61 -18.03 12.16
N THR A 664 30.98 -16.88 11.57
CA THR A 664 30.07 -15.71 11.47
C THR A 664 28.99 -15.90 10.43
N LEU A 665 29.32 -16.41 9.23
CA LEU A 665 28.35 -16.44 8.13
C LEU A 665 27.55 -17.73 8.05
N TRP A 666 28.06 -18.84 8.60
CA TRP A 666 27.40 -20.16 8.56
C TRP A 666 27.52 -20.90 9.90
N PRO A 667 27.03 -20.34 11.02
CA PRO A 667 27.20 -20.95 12.35
C PRO A 667 26.55 -22.34 12.47
N ASP A 668 25.45 -22.59 11.72
CA ASP A 668 24.64 -23.82 11.80
C ASP A 668 25.07 -24.93 10.84
N LYS A 669 26.20 -24.77 10.13
CA LYS A 669 26.66 -25.74 9.12
C LYS A 669 27.87 -26.54 9.60
N ASP A 670 27.91 -27.83 9.24
CA ASP A 670 29.10 -28.64 9.50
C ASP A 670 30.36 -28.12 8.76
N ILE A 671 31.53 -28.46 9.28
CA ILE A 671 32.85 -27.93 8.82
C ILE A 671 33.08 -28.22 7.32
N THR A 672 32.74 -29.46 6.86
CA THR A 672 33.00 -29.87 5.48
C THR A 672 32.12 -29.12 4.50
N ARG A 673 30.83 -29.00 4.82
CA ARG A 673 29.83 -28.27 4.02
C ARG A 673 30.10 -26.77 3.99
N THR A 674 30.51 -26.21 5.14
CA THR A 674 30.89 -24.80 5.26
C THR A 674 32.14 -24.46 4.41
N LYS A 675 33.13 -25.35 4.35
CA LYS A 675 34.34 -25.14 3.53
C LYS A 675 33.98 -25.01 2.04
N ASN A 676 33.08 -25.88 1.54
CA ASN A 676 32.66 -25.85 0.14
C ASN A 676 31.85 -24.60 -0.18
N ILE A 677 30.84 -24.26 0.65
CA ILE A 677 29.98 -23.08 0.47
C ILE A 677 30.83 -21.79 0.51
N LYS A 678 31.75 -21.69 1.47
CA LYS A 678 32.66 -20.57 1.59
C LYS A 678 33.51 -20.41 0.32
N GLY A 679 34.09 -21.51 -0.19
CA GLY A 679 34.91 -21.47 -1.41
C GLY A 679 34.10 -20.95 -2.62
N VAL A 680 32.89 -21.40 -2.80
CA VAL A 680 31.98 -20.91 -3.87
C VAL A 680 31.68 -19.42 -3.68
N THR A 681 31.32 -19.03 -2.45
CA THR A 681 30.95 -17.61 -2.15
C THR A 681 32.15 -16.68 -2.38
N ILE A 682 33.35 -17.08 -2.01
CA ILE A 682 34.59 -16.31 -2.25
C ILE A 682 34.90 -16.17 -3.74
N ASN A 683 34.70 -17.22 -4.52
CA ASN A 683 34.90 -17.15 -5.98
C ASN A 683 33.89 -16.20 -6.63
N HIS A 684 32.64 -16.24 -6.19
CA HIS A 684 31.62 -15.27 -6.65
C HIS A 684 32.03 -13.83 -6.25
N LEU A 685 32.47 -13.61 -5.02
CA LEU A 685 32.97 -12.31 -4.59
C LEU A 685 34.14 -11.82 -5.45
N ARG A 686 35.12 -12.68 -5.76
CA ARG A 686 36.20 -12.33 -6.67
C ARG A 686 35.72 -11.87 -8.04
N ASN A 687 34.74 -12.55 -8.60
CA ASN A 687 34.16 -12.17 -9.89
C ASN A 687 33.48 -10.80 -9.85
N ILE A 688 32.81 -10.46 -8.75
CA ILE A 688 32.16 -9.16 -8.59
C ILE A 688 33.17 -8.04 -8.43
N ILE A 689 34.19 -8.23 -7.56
CA ILE A 689 35.22 -7.20 -7.31
C ILE A 689 36.16 -7.00 -8.51
N ALA A 690 36.27 -7.94 -9.45
CA ALA A 690 36.99 -7.75 -10.70
C ALA A 690 36.49 -6.59 -11.55
N ASP A 691 35.24 -6.17 -11.32
CA ASP A 691 34.60 -5.01 -11.97
C ASP A 691 34.89 -3.68 -11.25
N LEU A 692 35.65 -3.74 -10.13
CA LEU A 692 36.15 -2.61 -9.37
C LEU A 692 37.64 -2.46 -9.59
N GLU A 693 38.15 -1.25 -9.55
CA GLU A 693 39.56 -0.96 -9.52
C GLU A 693 40.02 -0.57 -8.11
N GLY A 694 41.25 -0.87 -7.77
CA GLY A 694 41.84 -0.49 -6.48
C GLY A 694 41.39 -1.33 -5.29
N ILE A 695 40.76 -2.49 -5.53
CA ILE A 695 40.44 -3.47 -4.50
C ILE A 695 40.76 -4.87 -4.99
N GLU A 696 41.59 -5.61 -4.23
CA GLU A 696 41.98 -6.98 -4.53
C GLU A 696 41.84 -7.88 -3.30
N LEU A 697 41.18 -9.04 -3.48
CA LEU A 697 41.01 -10.03 -2.41
C LEU A 697 42.22 -10.96 -2.34
N THR A 698 43.00 -10.83 -1.28
CA THR A 698 44.16 -11.66 -0.96
C THR A 698 43.81 -12.73 0.08
N PHE A 699 44.61 -13.81 0.07
CA PHE A 699 44.51 -14.87 1.08
C PHE A 699 45.92 -15.26 1.48
N LEU A 700 46.33 -14.90 2.68
CA LEU A 700 47.64 -15.16 3.24
C LEU A 700 47.52 -15.64 4.69
N ASN A 701 48.27 -16.67 5.08
CA ASN A 701 48.29 -17.20 6.46
C ASN A 701 46.87 -17.45 7.05
N ASP A 702 46.02 -18.15 6.29
CA ASP A 702 44.62 -18.46 6.62
C ASP A 702 43.69 -17.23 6.82
N THR A 703 44.14 -16.04 6.35
CA THR A 703 43.40 -14.77 6.50
C THR A 703 43.04 -14.19 5.15
N TYR A 704 41.77 -13.79 5.00
CA TYR A 704 41.29 -13.04 3.85
C TYR A 704 41.35 -11.54 4.17
N SER A 705 41.91 -10.73 3.26
CA SER A 705 41.96 -9.29 3.37
C SER A 705 41.82 -8.63 1.99
N PHE A 706 41.31 -7.40 1.97
CA PHE A 706 41.36 -6.57 0.77
C PHE A 706 42.62 -5.70 0.79
N GLN A 707 43.37 -5.74 -0.29
CA GLN A 707 44.35 -4.71 -0.59
C GLN A 707 43.64 -3.56 -1.29
N LEU A 708 43.76 -2.36 -0.72
CA LEU A 708 43.05 -1.17 -1.18
C LEU A 708 44.06 -0.14 -1.70
N SER A 709 43.75 0.47 -2.85
CA SER A 709 44.59 1.57 -3.40
C SER A 709 43.82 2.90 -3.34
N GLU A 710 44.51 3.99 -3.64
CA GLU A 710 43.90 5.35 -3.64
C GLU A 710 42.74 5.55 -4.60
N ASN A 711 42.59 4.68 -5.60
CA ASN A 711 41.51 4.73 -6.57
C ASN A 711 40.19 4.15 -6.02
N PHE A 712 40.22 3.47 -4.87
CA PHE A 712 39.05 2.88 -4.25
C PHE A 712 38.44 3.81 -3.22
N PHE A 713 37.18 4.16 -3.40
CA PHE A 713 36.45 5.03 -2.48
C PHE A 713 35.54 4.21 -1.58
N CYS A 714 35.63 4.45 -0.25
CA CYS A 714 34.66 3.95 0.72
C CYS A 714 34.28 5.08 1.69
N ASP A 715 33.00 5.44 1.75
CA ASP A 715 32.50 6.54 2.60
C ASP A 715 32.82 6.32 4.09
N TYR A 716 32.69 5.10 4.59
CA TYR A 716 33.04 4.72 5.95
C TYR A 716 34.53 4.99 6.24
N PHE A 717 35.42 4.65 5.33
CA PHE A 717 36.88 4.88 5.52
C PHE A 717 37.22 6.38 5.55
N VAL A 718 36.59 7.15 4.67
CA VAL A 718 36.80 8.61 4.66
C VAL A 718 36.42 9.23 6.01
N ILE A 719 35.29 8.77 6.58
CA ILE A 719 34.85 9.28 7.88
C ILE A 719 35.74 8.83 9.03
N ILE A 720 36.13 7.56 9.07
CA ILE A 720 37.04 7.05 10.14
C ILE A 720 38.39 7.75 10.11
N ASP A 721 39.00 7.93 8.92
CA ASP A 721 40.26 8.63 8.78
C ASP A 721 40.20 10.08 9.23
N ALA A 722 39.11 10.74 8.87
CA ALA A 722 38.88 12.10 9.33
C ALA A 722 38.64 12.20 10.85
N LEU A 723 37.94 11.24 11.45
CA LEU A 723 37.76 11.18 12.91
C LEU A 723 39.10 10.99 13.64
N HIS A 724 40.02 10.13 13.13
CA HIS A 724 41.34 9.98 13.68
C HIS A 724 42.14 11.27 13.57
N GLN A 725 42.11 11.96 12.41
CA GLN A 725 42.81 13.24 12.21
C GLN A 725 42.27 14.35 13.14
N ILE A 726 41.00 14.32 13.48
CA ILE A 726 40.40 15.27 14.46
C ILE A 726 40.97 14.97 15.87
N GLN A 727 41.06 13.70 16.25
CA GLN A 727 41.61 13.29 17.55
C GLN A 727 43.11 13.67 17.69
N GLU A 728 43.85 13.61 16.59
CA GLU A 728 45.25 14.04 16.53
C GLU A 728 45.43 15.57 16.34
N HIS A 729 44.32 16.33 16.34
CA HIS A 729 44.29 17.79 16.12
C HIS A 729 44.80 18.26 14.75
N ASN A 730 44.81 17.36 13.77
CA ASN A 730 45.27 17.67 12.41
C ASN A 730 44.14 18.21 11.52
N LEU A 731 42.86 18.00 11.92
CA LEU A 731 41.68 18.45 11.19
C LEU A 731 40.70 19.19 12.10
N SER A 732 40.10 20.28 11.61
CA SER A 732 39.04 21.00 12.31
C SER A 732 37.71 20.21 12.25
N ALA A 733 37.08 19.98 13.41
CA ALA A 733 35.78 19.34 13.50
C ALA A 733 34.71 20.08 12.69
N SER A 734 34.72 21.42 12.70
CA SER A 734 33.78 22.24 11.94
C SER A 734 33.93 22.04 10.42
N ARG A 735 35.17 21.98 9.94
CA ARG A 735 35.46 21.70 8.53
C ARG A 735 35.03 20.27 8.15
N PHE A 736 35.34 19.29 8.97
CA PHE A 736 34.96 17.90 8.77
C PHE A 736 33.46 17.75 8.61
N VAL A 737 32.67 18.32 9.55
CA VAL A 737 31.20 18.23 9.51
C VAL A 737 30.64 18.93 8.27
N THR A 738 31.28 20.03 7.85
CA THR A 738 30.89 20.78 6.66
C THR A 738 31.14 20.02 5.37
N ASP A 739 32.32 19.46 5.22
CA ASP A 739 32.79 18.83 3.98
C ASP A 739 32.12 17.46 3.75
N ASN A 740 31.65 16.78 4.83
CA ASN A 740 31.03 15.46 4.78
C ASN A 740 29.52 15.45 5.02
N CYS A 741 28.86 16.60 5.02
CA CYS A 741 27.43 16.69 5.31
C CYS A 741 26.55 15.83 4.37
N GLU A 742 26.92 15.74 3.09
CA GLU A 742 26.21 14.90 2.10
C GLU A 742 26.38 13.40 2.37
N LEU A 743 27.56 12.95 2.85
CA LEU A 743 27.77 11.56 3.24
C LEU A 743 26.92 11.21 4.48
N PHE A 744 26.91 12.08 5.48
CA PHE A 744 26.11 11.88 6.68
C PHE A 744 24.60 11.87 6.40
N ALA A 745 24.14 12.63 5.40
CA ALA A 745 22.74 12.65 5.00
C ALA A 745 22.23 11.31 4.46
N ARG A 746 23.12 10.37 4.14
CA ARG A 746 22.78 9.01 3.68
C ARG A 746 22.21 8.13 4.80
N GLY A 747 22.54 8.39 6.06
CA GLY A 747 22.06 7.65 7.23
C GLY A 747 23.16 7.03 8.09
N GLY A 748 22.79 6.21 9.08
CA GLY A 748 23.73 5.48 9.94
C GLY A 748 24.48 4.37 9.19
N LEU A 749 25.55 3.85 9.80
CA LEU A 749 26.39 2.80 9.21
C LEU A 749 25.58 1.52 8.96
N LEU A 750 25.45 1.11 7.69
CA LEU A 750 24.73 -0.10 7.28
C LEU A 750 23.36 -0.22 7.96
N GLN A 751 22.60 0.87 7.98
CA GLN A 751 21.36 1.05 8.75
C GLN A 751 20.34 -0.08 8.51
N TYR A 752 20.29 -0.62 7.30
CA TYR A 752 19.33 -1.65 6.90
C TYR A 752 19.90 -3.08 6.88
N LEU A 753 21.07 -3.29 7.49
CA LEU A 753 21.68 -4.61 7.61
C LEU A 753 21.68 -5.08 9.08
N PRO A 754 20.69 -5.90 9.51
CA PRO A 754 20.51 -6.29 10.91
C PRO A 754 21.35 -7.54 11.24
N GLU A 755 22.67 -7.40 11.23
CA GLU A 755 23.60 -8.49 11.54
C GLU A 755 24.24 -8.27 12.90
N THR A 756 24.06 -9.17 13.85
CA THR A 756 24.54 -9.03 15.24
C THR A 756 26.06 -8.83 15.34
N TRP A 757 26.83 -9.42 14.42
CA TRP A 757 28.29 -9.22 14.40
C TRP A 757 28.72 -7.81 13.98
N LEU A 758 27.80 -6.98 13.47
CA LEU A 758 28.02 -5.57 13.12
C LEU A 758 27.68 -4.60 14.27
N ASP A 759 26.95 -5.04 15.28
CA ASP A 759 26.36 -4.13 16.28
C ASP A 759 27.45 -3.35 17.03
N ASP A 760 28.55 -4.02 17.45
CA ASP A 760 29.66 -3.36 18.13
C ASP A 760 30.39 -2.34 17.23
N ILE A 761 30.51 -2.65 15.93
CA ILE A 761 31.17 -1.75 14.95
C ILE A 761 30.28 -0.53 14.69
N LYS A 762 28.97 -0.73 14.56
CA LYS A 762 28.01 0.36 14.39
C LYS A 762 28.02 1.27 15.60
N LEU A 763 27.90 0.69 16.79
CA LEU A 763 27.85 1.45 18.04
C LEU A 763 29.14 2.29 18.21
N SER A 764 30.32 1.70 18.07
CA SER A 764 31.58 2.41 18.20
C SER A 764 31.76 3.53 17.16
N PHE A 765 31.32 3.30 15.93
CA PHE A 765 31.32 4.31 14.88
C PHE A 765 30.35 5.47 15.20
N GLU A 766 29.14 5.17 15.59
CA GLU A 766 28.11 6.14 15.92
C GLU A 766 28.48 6.98 17.13
N GLU A 767 29.03 6.37 18.19
CA GLU A 767 29.55 7.08 19.37
C GLU A 767 30.68 8.03 18.98
N SER A 768 31.69 7.57 18.21
CA SER A 768 32.80 8.39 17.76
C SER A 768 32.36 9.58 16.91
N LEU A 769 31.40 9.34 16.03
CA LEU A 769 30.80 10.37 15.16
C LEU A 769 29.99 11.39 15.96
N MET A 770 29.19 10.94 16.91
CA MET A 770 28.37 11.81 17.76
C MET A 770 29.20 12.72 18.65
N LEU A 771 30.34 12.24 19.19
CA LEU A 771 31.27 13.05 19.98
C LEU A 771 31.80 14.26 19.20
N VAL A 772 31.96 14.15 17.88
CA VAL A 772 32.44 15.23 17.02
C VAL A 772 31.31 16.09 16.50
N ILE A 773 30.17 15.51 16.08
CA ILE A 773 29.09 16.26 15.44
C ILE A 773 28.27 17.10 16.43
N LEU A 774 27.95 16.57 17.61
CA LEU A 774 27.04 17.26 18.56
C LEU A 774 27.55 18.62 19.01
N PRO A 775 28.83 18.82 19.37
CA PRO A 775 29.35 20.16 19.72
C PRO A 775 29.27 21.14 18.55
N GLU A 776 29.47 20.65 17.33
CA GLU A 776 29.49 21.49 16.12
C GLU A 776 28.10 21.97 15.72
N VAL A 777 27.03 21.22 15.98
CA VAL A 777 25.65 21.65 15.76
C VAL A 777 25.38 22.98 16.46
N LYS A 778 25.81 23.09 17.74
CA LYS A 778 25.67 24.31 18.54
C LYS A 778 26.45 25.48 17.95
N LYS A 779 27.74 25.27 17.64
CA LYS A 779 28.63 26.30 17.08
C LYS A 779 28.12 26.84 15.76
N ILE A 780 27.66 25.95 14.85
CA ILE A 780 27.12 26.34 13.56
C ILE A 780 25.81 27.12 13.71
N TYR A 781 24.97 26.75 14.67
CA TYR A 781 23.77 27.53 14.98
C TYR A 781 24.13 28.94 15.49
N GLU A 782 25.11 29.04 16.42
CA GLU A 782 25.56 30.30 17.02
C GLU A 782 26.30 31.19 16.01
N SER A 783 26.91 30.64 14.97
CA SER A 783 27.51 31.39 13.85
C SER A 783 26.48 32.01 12.89
N GLY A 784 25.20 31.68 13.06
CA GLY A 784 24.10 32.21 12.26
C GLY A 784 23.73 31.38 11.04
N ASP A 785 24.44 30.30 10.72
CA ASP A 785 24.10 29.40 9.63
C ASP A 785 23.02 28.39 10.06
N HIS A 786 21.81 28.93 10.21
CA HIS A 786 20.67 28.15 10.67
C HIS A 786 20.27 27.04 9.70
N LYS A 787 20.51 27.23 8.38
CA LYS A 787 20.21 26.20 7.38
C LYS A 787 21.08 24.97 7.57
N LYS A 788 22.39 25.18 7.75
CA LYS A 788 23.36 24.12 7.98
C LYS A 788 23.18 23.46 9.35
N ALA A 789 22.89 24.25 10.39
CA ALA A 789 22.55 23.72 11.71
C ALA A 789 21.32 22.79 11.67
N PHE A 790 20.32 23.13 10.86
CA PHE A 790 19.15 22.28 10.62
C PHE A 790 19.53 20.95 9.96
N GLU A 791 20.31 20.99 8.87
CA GLU A 791 20.72 19.78 8.13
C GLU A 791 21.56 18.83 9.01
N ILE A 792 22.49 19.39 9.78
CA ILE A 792 23.35 18.57 10.66
C ILE A 792 22.53 18.01 11.84
N SER A 793 21.61 18.79 12.40
CA SER A 793 20.69 18.27 13.43
C SER A 793 19.84 17.12 12.91
N ARG A 794 19.42 17.16 11.65
CA ARG A 794 18.68 16.08 11.00
C ARG A 794 19.55 14.81 10.86
N VAL A 795 20.83 14.98 10.52
CA VAL A 795 21.79 13.85 10.46
C VAL A 795 21.92 13.17 11.83
N VAL A 796 22.08 13.96 12.89
CA VAL A 796 22.15 13.42 14.25
C VAL A 796 20.88 12.65 14.61
N LEU A 797 19.68 13.19 14.30
CA LEU A 797 18.43 12.52 14.59
C LEU A 797 18.16 11.30 13.71
N ASN A 798 18.86 11.12 12.60
CA ASN A 798 18.84 9.87 11.82
C ASN A 798 19.64 8.76 12.50
N ILE A 799 20.68 9.12 13.28
CA ILE A 799 21.52 8.19 14.04
C ILE A 799 20.90 7.91 15.41
N ASP A 800 20.55 8.98 16.14
CA ASP A 800 19.89 8.93 17.44
C ASP A 800 18.57 9.73 17.37
N PRO A 801 17.44 9.05 17.09
CA PRO A 801 16.13 9.68 16.86
C PRO A 801 15.63 10.54 18.02
N PHE A 802 16.12 10.31 19.24
CA PHE A 802 15.64 10.99 20.46
C PHE A 802 16.68 11.91 21.09
N ASN A 803 17.69 12.35 20.32
CA ASN A 803 18.72 13.24 20.81
C ASN A 803 18.19 14.65 21.12
N ASP A 804 18.19 15.02 22.37
CA ASP A 804 17.68 16.32 22.87
C ASP A 804 18.41 17.55 22.29
N ILE A 805 19.73 17.45 22.11
CA ILE A 805 20.54 18.56 21.59
C ILE A 805 20.20 18.79 20.12
N ALA A 806 20.16 17.73 19.35
CA ALA A 806 19.82 17.81 17.93
C ALA A 806 18.38 18.30 17.72
N LEU A 807 17.43 17.79 18.49
CA LEU A 807 16.05 18.29 18.48
C LEU A 807 16.02 19.80 18.75
N LYS A 808 16.69 20.24 19.80
CA LYS A 808 16.73 21.65 20.19
C LYS A 808 17.20 22.54 19.04
N TYR A 809 18.33 22.22 18.44
CA TYR A 809 18.90 23.08 17.39
C TYR A 809 18.17 22.91 16.06
N LYS A 810 17.58 21.75 15.77
CA LYS A 810 16.67 21.56 14.64
C LYS A 810 15.46 22.48 14.74
N LEU A 811 14.78 22.49 15.91
CA LEU A 811 13.60 23.34 16.14
C LEU A 811 13.94 24.82 16.14
N LYS A 812 15.02 25.24 16.80
CA LYS A 812 15.51 26.62 16.80
C LYS A 812 15.87 27.10 15.40
N SER A 813 16.52 26.28 14.61
CA SER A 813 16.89 26.57 13.22
C SER A 813 15.65 26.74 12.33
N VAL A 814 14.70 25.81 12.41
CA VAL A 814 13.44 25.90 11.67
C VAL A 814 12.63 27.11 12.06
N ARG A 815 12.57 27.43 13.37
CA ARG A 815 11.90 28.64 13.83
C ARG A 815 12.48 29.90 13.17
N ARG A 816 13.80 29.98 12.99
CA ARG A 816 14.47 31.10 12.31
C ARG A 816 14.26 31.12 10.81
N ILE A 817 14.20 29.97 10.16
CA ILE A 817 14.11 29.85 8.70
C ILE A 817 12.65 29.92 8.21
N LYS A 818 11.73 29.21 8.90
CA LYS A 818 10.36 28.98 8.44
C LYS A 818 9.27 29.42 9.42
N GLY A 819 9.64 29.97 10.57
CA GLY A 819 8.70 30.45 11.57
C GLY A 819 8.29 29.42 12.63
N ILE A 820 7.54 29.92 13.63
CA ILE A 820 7.20 29.15 14.83
C ILE A 820 6.26 27.97 14.56
N ASP A 821 5.32 28.12 13.62
CA ASP A 821 4.33 27.08 13.31
C ASP A 821 4.98 25.82 12.69
N HIS A 822 6.03 26.01 11.88
CA HIS A 822 6.79 24.90 11.34
C HIS A 822 7.62 24.17 12.42
N ALA A 823 8.22 24.94 13.34
CA ALA A 823 8.96 24.36 14.45
C ALA A 823 8.02 23.58 15.38
N LYS A 824 6.81 24.09 15.64
CA LYS A 824 5.81 23.40 16.48
C LYS A 824 5.35 22.09 15.84
N ARG A 825 5.08 22.06 14.54
CA ARG A 825 4.72 20.80 13.82
C ARG A 825 5.81 19.74 13.95
N LEU A 826 7.08 20.10 13.73
CA LEU A 826 8.19 19.17 13.86
C LEU A 826 8.36 18.66 15.31
N TYR A 827 8.05 19.50 16.29
CA TYR A 827 8.03 19.09 17.67
C TYR A 827 6.88 18.11 17.94
N ASP A 828 5.67 18.37 17.43
CA ASP A 828 4.50 17.49 17.58
C ASP A 828 4.73 16.13 16.91
N GLU A 829 5.39 16.10 15.74
CA GLU A 829 5.84 14.86 15.08
C GLU A 829 6.83 14.07 15.96
N PHE A 830 7.81 14.75 16.54
CA PHE A 830 8.80 14.13 17.41
C PHE A 830 8.17 13.55 18.69
N ILE A 831 7.31 14.26 19.38
CA ILE A 831 6.70 13.76 20.62
C ILE A 831 5.78 12.56 20.35
N ASN A 832 5.07 12.54 19.22
CA ASN A 832 4.27 11.40 18.81
C ASN A 832 5.12 10.16 18.56
N GLU A 833 6.27 10.33 17.90
CA GLU A 833 7.22 9.24 17.66
C GLU A 833 7.90 8.77 18.96
N TYR A 834 8.27 9.70 19.84
CA TYR A 834 8.84 9.43 21.15
C TYR A 834 7.86 8.61 22.02
N GLN A 835 6.60 9.05 22.12
CA GLN A 835 5.57 8.34 22.88
C GLN A 835 5.27 6.96 22.32
N LYS A 836 5.23 6.83 20.99
CA LYS A 836 5.01 5.56 20.31
C LYS A 836 6.16 4.57 20.54
N SER A 837 7.38 5.04 20.56
CA SER A 837 8.58 4.20 20.63
C SER A 837 8.97 3.85 22.08
N LEU A 838 8.81 4.79 23.02
CA LEU A 838 9.24 4.63 24.41
C LEU A 838 8.09 4.47 25.42
N GLY A 839 6.83 4.64 24.97
CA GLY A 839 5.65 4.46 25.81
C GLY A 839 5.44 5.54 26.90
N SER A 840 6.23 6.61 26.88
CA SER A 840 6.19 7.72 27.84
C SER A 840 6.09 9.07 27.13
N GLU A 841 5.54 10.07 27.83
CA GLU A 841 5.51 11.44 27.31
C GLU A 841 6.90 12.07 27.34
N TYR A 842 7.21 12.86 26.29
CA TYR A 842 8.48 13.60 26.27
C TYR A 842 8.48 14.73 27.30
N PRO A 843 9.50 14.81 28.17
CA PRO A 843 9.45 15.63 29.39
C PRO A 843 9.62 17.15 29.16
N VAL A 844 10.06 17.59 27.98
CA VAL A 844 10.41 18.98 27.73
C VAL A 844 9.44 19.62 26.77
N HIS A 845 8.63 20.58 27.22
CA HIS A 845 7.66 21.31 26.38
C HIS A 845 8.33 22.19 25.33
N PHE A 846 7.66 22.38 24.19
CA PHE A 846 8.10 23.19 23.05
C PHE A 846 8.65 24.55 23.43
N ASP A 847 7.94 25.31 24.28
CA ASP A 847 8.33 26.65 24.69
C ASP A 847 9.68 26.70 25.44
N LYS A 848 10.01 25.60 26.14
CA LYS A 848 11.28 25.48 26.86
C LYS A 848 12.46 25.19 25.92
N ILE A 849 12.21 24.47 24.83
CA ILE A 849 13.20 24.13 23.80
C ILE A 849 13.49 25.32 22.91
N CYS A 850 12.46 26.04 22.50
CA CYS A 850 12.54 27.12 21.52
C CYS A 850 12.82 28.50 22.09
N LYS A 851 12.86 28.68 23.41
CA LYS A 851 13.42 29.90 24.03
C LYS A 851 14.92 29.92 23.84
#